data_9d0c48c9ffb57e08514b717251010a79
#
_entry.id   9d0c48c9ffb57e08514b717251010a79
#
_cell.length_a   1.000
_cell.length_b   1.000
_cell.length_c   1.000
_cell.angle_alpha   90.00
_cell.angle_beta   90.00
_cell.angle_gamma   90.00
#
_symmetry.space_group_name_H-M   'P 1'
#
loop_
_entity.id
_entity.type
_entity.pdbx_description
1 polymer ?
#
loop_
_entity_poly.entity_id
_entity_poly.type
_entity_poly.pdbx_seq_one_letter_code
_entity_poly.pdbx_strand_id
1 'polypeptide(L)'
;GTSLFGWMEPNHFDKEAAYFLLNRAQDGVGLILPGMQCIRDPLGIPGRKWLYQNDQMFKQLKEYMVEFHKTGAKLFIQLAAGMGRSMAINGWMTMLAKNNFLNKIVSPIVDVQYICASASEVPNRWKEDVMSRPLTVKEIQDMVHAFGKTAKKLRAAGVDGVEIHAVHEGYLLDQFTIANWNHRTDEYGGSFENRFRFPVEIVQSIKRQAGADFPVSLRYSVVSKTKAWGKGAMPYETDFEEFGRDMPESEKAIKYLGDAGYDMFNCDNGTYDAWYWAHPPQYMPDNCNLEYVEHIKKFTDKPVACAGRMDPVKAAEEIAAGRLDAVAIARQNLVDPEWIHKILEGRQDEIKPCIRCHNGCFNFAKFKGTANIQSTQDSLHLGRCALNPTTMQHNKYKIVPTKSPKKVAIIGGGIGGMECALVLKKRGHKPVLFEKTNELGGLFLTASAMSFKENDKELIEWYKKEVAKQGIDIRFNTEVTDLGTMRGFDEIIVATGSVPRTMPMIPGFEKTMSFTELLKEKKEVGDKVLFFGGGQSSCEAAYDLILQGKHPIIVEYAGDLVAAQATCLANTSFLRDAMEYHKVPTYLHSTITEIHDGGVTVKGQDGKTFEVACDNVINGIGFVPAPVGDKGRHVHRVGDCVAIGNLRTVIWRAWDVCMKI
;
A
#
# COMPACT_ATOMS: atom_id res chain seq x y z
N GLY A 1 6.83 7.84 -2.74
CA GLY A 1 5.70 8.65 -3.18
C GLY A 1 4.42 7.86 -3.17
N THR A 2 3.35 8.48 -2.80
CA THR A 2 2.00 7.95 -2.95
C THR A 2 1.58 8.15 -4.39
N SER A 3 0.98 7.13 -5.01
CA SER A 3 0.45 7.30 -6.37
C SER A 3 -0.63 8.38 -6.37
N LEU A 4 -0.36 9.49 -7.04
CA LEU A 4 -1.32 10.54 -7.37
C LEU A 4 -1.69 10.42 -8.86
N PHE A 5 -1.87 9.19 -9.32
CA PHE A 5 -2.27 8.93 -10.68
C PHE A 5 -3.47 9.79 -11.04
N GLY A 6 -3.42 10.46 -12.16
CA GLY A 6 -4.52 11.25 -12.67
C GLY A 6 -4.63 12.69 -12.18
N TRP A 7 -3.77 13.21 -11.31
CA TRP A 7 -3.88 14.60 -10.89
C TRP A 7 -3.42 15.59 -11.98
N MET A 8 -2.58 15.15 -12.91
CA MET A 8 -2.07 15.91 -14.06
C MET A 8 -2.34 15.20 -15.41
N GLU A 9 -3.43 14.44 -15.53
CA GLU A 9 -3.77 13.75 -16.78
C GLU A 9 -4.01 14.73 -17.94
N PRO A 10 -3.85 14.30 -19.21
CA PRO A 10 -3.90 15.18 -20.39
C PRO A 10 -5.13 16.09 -20.51
N ASN A 11 -6.24 15.72 -19.89
CA ASN A 11 -7.48 16.51 -19.93
C ASN A 11 -8.02 16.85 -18.53
N HIS A 12 -7.22 16.63 -17.49
CA HIS A 12 -7.72 16.72 -16.12
C HIS A 12 -6.64 17.24 -15.17
N PHE A 13 -6.99 18.26 -14.38
CA PHE A 13 -6.22 18.72 -13.23
C PHE A 13 -7.06 18.48 -11.97
N ASP A 14 -6.69 17.46 -11.18
CA ASP A 14 -7.48 17.09 -10.02
C ASP A 14 -7.27 18.06 -8.85
N LYS A 15 -8.33 18.79 -8.52
CA LYS A 15 -8.29 19.80 -7.44
C LYS A 15 -8.18 19.20 -6.06
N GLU A 16 -8.70 18.01 -5.82
CA GLU A 16 -8.58 17.31 -4.52
C GLU A 16 -7.13 16.87 -4.27
N ALA A 17 -6.45 16.38 -5.32
CA ALA A 17 -5.03 16.05 -5.23
C ALA A 17 -4.18 17.32 -5.06
N ALA A 18 -4.45 18.38 -5.78
CA ALA A 18 -3.76 19.67 -5.64
C ALA A 18 -3.93 20.26 -4.24
N TYR A 19 -5.15 20.24 -3.70
CA TYR A 19 -5.44 20.63 -2.32
C TYR A 19 -4.67 19.78 -1.31
N PHE A 20 -4.63 18.46 -1.51
CA PHE A 20 -3.87 17.56 -0.64
C PHE A 20 -2.39 17.95 -0.58
N LEU A 21 -1.74 18.22 -1.71
CA LEU A 21 -0.32 18.61 -1.75
C LEU A 21 -0.09 19.97 -1.08
N LEU A 22 -0.95 20.95 -1.36
CA LEU A 22 -0.87 22.28 -0.75
C LEU A 22 -1.00 22.23 0.77
N ASN A 23 -1.93 21.44 1.28
CA ASN A 23 -2.12 21.28 2.72
C ASN A 23 -0.89 20.68 3.42
N ARG A 24 -0.18 19.72 2.78
CA ARG A 24 1.08 19.16 3.33
C ARG A 24 2.23 20.15 3.27
N ALA A 25 2.29 20.94 2.23
CA ALA A 25 3.25 22.05 2.15
C ALA A 25 3.02 23.08 3.29
N GLN A 26 1.75 23.41 3.58
CA GLN A 26 1.37 24.27 4.70
C GLN A 26 1.73 23.64 6.07
N ASP A 27 1.73 22.32 6.19
CA ASP A 27 2.16 21.59 7.38
C ASP A 27 3.68 21.55 7.57
N GLY A 28 4.47 22.10 6.66
CA GLY A 28 5.93 22.22 6.81
C GLY A 28 6.74 21.17 6.04
N VAL A 29 6.13 20.43 5.12
CA VAL A 29 6.91 19.57 4.18
C VAL A 29 7.74 20.45 3.27
N GLY A 30 9.08 20.37 3.37
CA GLY A 30 9.99 21.23 2.59
C GLY A 30 10.08 20.88 1.10
N LEU A 31 10.04 19.60 0.73
CA LEU A 31 10.04 19.12 -0.65
C LEU A 31 8.94 18.07 -0.85
N ILE A 32 8.07 18.29 -1.82
CA ILE A 32 7.00 17.37 -2.20
C ILE A 32 7.33 16.73 -3.55
N LEU A 33 7.30 15.39 -3.56
CA LEU A 33 7.49 14.53 -4.73
C LEU A 33 6.20 13.70 -4.88
N PRO A 34 5.16 14.23 -5.56
CA PRO A 34 3.92 13.49 -5.77
C PRO A 34 4.17 12.29 -6.67
N GLY A 35 3.29 11.29 -6.59
CA GLY A 35 3.43 10.07 -7.36
C GLY A 35 3.41 10.29 -8.86
N MET A 36 3.81 9.27 -9.55
CA MET A 36 4.12 9.19 -10.98
C MET A 36 3.09 9.83 -11.92
N GLN A 37 3.59 10.67 -12.83
CA GLN A 37 2.88 11.13 -14.02
C GLN A 37 3.52 10.50 -15.26
N CYS A 38 2.76 9.73 -16.04
CA CYS A 38 3.26 9.20 -17.29
C CYS A 38 3.44 10.32 -18.32
N ILE A 39 4.59 10.33 -19.01
CA ILE A 39 4.85 11.29 -20.09
C ILE A 39 4.00 11.03 -21.34
N ARG A 40 3.46 9.81 -21.46
CA ARG A 40 2.54 9.36 -22.50
C ARG A 40 1.21 8.95 -21.89
N ASP A 41 0.19 8.76 -22.69
CA ASP A 41 -1.06 8.15 -22.21
C ASP A 41 -0.79 6.77 -21.60
N PRO A 42 -1.17 6.51 -20.35
CA PRO A 42 -0.88 5.25 -19.69
C PRO A 42 -1.60 4.05 -20.30
N LEU A 43 -2.66 4.27 -21.07
CA LEU A 43 -3.41 3.24 -21.79
C LEU A 43 -2.98 3.12 -23.27
N GLY A 44 -2.00 3.91 -23.74
CA GLY A 44 -1.53 3.91 -25.11
C GLY A 44 -2.65 4.27 -26.12
N ILE A 45 -3.62 5.09 -25.72
CA ILE A 45 -4.77 5.44 -26.57
C ILE A 45 -4.30 6.40 -27.66
N PRO A 46 -4.43 6.03 -28.95
CA PRO A 46 -4.08 6.90 -30.04
C PRO A 46 -4.93 8.20 -30.01
N GLY A 47 -4.32 9.31 -30.40
CA GLY A 47 -4.97 10.64 -30.36
C GLY A 47 -4.90 11.31 -28.99
N ARG A 48 -4.58 10.60 -27.90
CA ARG A 48 -4.13 11.22 -26.67
C ARG A 48 -2.70 11.67 -26.84
N LYS A 49 -2.47 12.90 -26.46
CA LYS A 49 -1.20 13.59 -26.66
C LYS A 49 -0.21 13.21 -25.55
N TRP A 50 1.08 13.41 -25.84
CA TRP A 50 2.11 13.43 -24.81
C TRP A 50 1.79 14.49 -23.74
N LEU A 51 2.21 14.25 -22.50
CA LEU A 51 1.91 15.14 -21.38
C LEU A 51 2.25 16.62 -21.69
N TYR A 52 3.38 16.88 -22.34
CA TYR A 52 3.80 18.25 -22.72
C TYR A 52 2.86 18.96 -23.70
N GLN A 53 1.93 18.27 -24.34
CA GLN A 53 0.99 18.84 -25.31
C GLN A 53 -0.31 19.34 -24.67
N ASN A 54 -0.45 19.22 -23.34
CA ASN A 54 -1.63 19.66 -22.60
C ASN A 54 -1.46 21.07 -22.05
N ASP A 55 -1.60 22.09 -22.90
CA ASP A 55 -1.40 23.49 -22.51
C ASP A 55 -2.36 23.94 -21.39
N GLN A 56 -3.59 23.44 -21.38
CA GLN A 56 -4.59 23.79 -20.36
C GLN A 56 -4.14 23.32 -18.97
N MET A 57 -3.62 22.11 -18.86
CA MET A 57 -3.10 21.56 -17.60
C MET A 57 -1.91 22.39 -17.10
N PHE A 58 -0.94 22.76 -17.97
CA PHE A 58 0.20 23.59 -17.58
C PHE A 58 -0.21 25.00 -17.15
N LYS A 59 -1.26 25.57 -17.76
CA LYS A 59 -1.83 26.85 -17.30
C LYS A 59 -2.37 26.73 -15.87
N GLN A 60 -3.18 25.70 -15.59
CA GLN A 60 -3.71 25.46 -14.25
C GLN A 60 -2.60 25.19 -13.23
N LEU A 61 -1.57 24.42 -13.61
CA LEU A 61 -0.41 24.17 -12.78
C LEU A 61 0.32 25.47 -12.44
N LYS A 62 0.50 26.38 -13.40
CA LYS A 62 1.13 27.67 -13.16
C LYS A 62 0.36 28.53 -12.14
N GLU A 63 -0.96 28.55 -12.25
CA GLU A 63 -1.82 29.23 -11.27
C GLU A 63 -1.69 28.60 -9.88
N TYR A 64 -1.65 27.26 -9.81
CA TYR A 64 -1.46 26.52 -8.57
C TYR A 64 -0.09 26.78 -7.92
N MET A 65 1.00 26.83 -8.70
CA MET A 65 2.36 27.06 -8.18
C MET A 65 2.50 28.43 -7.51
N VAL A 66 1.74 29.44 -7.91
CA VAL A 66 1.71 30.76 -7.21
C VAL A 66 1.26 30.61 -5.76
N GLU A 67 0.20 29.83 -5.52
CA GLU A 67 -0.29 29.56 -4.16
C GLU A 67 0.62 28.61 -3.41
N PHE A 68 1.15 27.60 -4.08
CA PHE A 68 2.03 26.61 -3.49
C PHE A 68 3.31 27.26 -2.93
N HIS A 69 3.95 28.15 -3.67
CA HIS A 69 5.18 28.81 -3.26
C HIS A 69 5.03 29.74 -2.04
N LYS A 70 3.80 30.18 -1.72
CA LYS A 70 3.54 30.95 -0.48
C LYS A 70 3.86 30.14 0.80
N THR A 71 3.87 28.83 0.70
CA THR A 71 4.22 27.92 1.81
C THR A 71 5.72 27.84 2.08
N GLY A 72 6.56 28.24 1.13
CA GLY A 72 8.01 28.06 1.16
C GLY A 72 8.49 26.68 0.69
N ALA A 73 7.58 25.72 0.53
CA ALA A 73 7.90 24.37 0.05
C ALA A 73 8.28 24.35 -1.42
N LYS A 74 8.99 23.28 -1.84
CA LYS A 74 9.35 22.97 -3.21
C LYS A 74 8.53 21.81 -3.76
N LEU A 75 8.18 21.87 -5.04
CA LEU A 75 7.44 20.82 -5.74
C LEU A 75 8.28 20.28 -6.90
N PHE A 76 8.59 18.99 -6.86
CA PHE A 76 9.12 18.26 -8.00
C PHE A 76 8.03 17.36 -8.57
N ILE A 77 7.87 17.35 -9.89
CA ILE A 77 6.91 16.43 -10.53
C ILE A 77 7.62 15.15 -10.91
N GLN A 78 7.11 14.01 -10.44
CA GLN A 78 7.66 12.71 -10.80
C GLN A 78 7.14 12.28 -12.18
N LEU A 79 8.05 12.06 -13.14
CA LEU A 79 7.77 11.68 -14.53
C LEU A 79 8.19 10.23 -14.78
N ALA A 80 7.35 9.47 -15.48
CA ALA A 80 7.61 8.08 -15.82
C ALA A 80 7.45 7.76 -17.30
N ALA A 81 8.27 6.84 -17.80
CA ALA A 81 8.15 6.27 -19.15
C ALA A 81 7.00 5.26 -19.26
N GLY A 82 6.54 4.72 -18.13
CA GLY A 82 5.50 3.70 -18.02
C GLY A 82 5.95 2.50 -17.21
N MET A 83 5.06 1.54 -17.05
CA MET A 83 5.26 0.37 -16.18
C MET A 83 5.94 -0.81 -16.91
N GLY A 84 5.89 -0.84 -18.25
CA GLY A 84 6.45 -1.96 -19.02
C GLY A 84 5.81 -3.29 -18.65
N ARG A 85 6.64 -4.35 -18.44
CA ARG A 85 6.18 -5.67 -17.99
C ARG A 85 5.42 -5.64 -16.67
N SER A 86 5.61 -4.62 -15.87
CA SER A 86 4.94 -4.47 -14.57
C SER A 86 3.53 -3.88 -14.68
N MET A 87 3.05 -3.57 -15.89
CA MET A 87 1.68 -3.12 -16.10
C MET A 87 0.68 -4.21 -15.76
N ALA A 88 -0.27 -3.91 -14.87
CA ALA A 88 -1.34 -4.85 -14.54
C ALA A 88 -2.31 -4.98 -15.72
N ILE A 89 -2.50 -6.21 -16.19
CA ILE A 89 -3.42 -6.55 -17.28
C ILE A 89 -4.40 -7.64 -16.82
N ASN A 90 -5.64 -7.52 -17.25
CA ASN A 90 -6.67 -8.52 -16.98
C ASN A 90 -7.74 -8.54 -18.08
N GLY A 91 -8.59 -9.60 -18.08
CA GLY A 91 -9.72 -9.71 -19.00
C GLY A 91 -9.33 -9.52 -20.47
N TRP A 92 -9.97 -8.57 -21.14
CA TRP A 92 -9.77 -8.28 -22.57
C TRP A 92 -8.35 -7.78 -22.89
N MET A 93 -7.67 -7.12 -21.96
CA MET A 93 -6.28 -6.70 -22.15
C MET A 93 -5.35 -7.91 -22.31
N THR A 94 -5.56 -8.96 -21.53
CA THR A 94 -4.77 -10.22 -21.65
C THR A 94 -4.96 -10.85 -23.04
N MET A 95 -6.20 -10.84 -23.56
CA MET A 95 -6.48 -11.35 -24.91
C MET A 95 -5.74 -10.54 -25.99
N LEU A 96 -5.75 -9.21 -25.91
CA LEU A 96 -5.04 -8.34 -26.86
C LEU A 96 -3.52 -8.48 -26.72
N ALA A 97 -2.99 -8.57 -25.49
CA ALA A 97 -1.56 -8.75 -25.27
C ALA A 97 -1.03 -10.04 -25.91
N LYS A 98 -1.81 -11.13 -25.90
CA LYS A 98 -1.45 -12.44 -26.47
C LYS A 98 -1.68 -12.55 -27.97
N ASN A 99 -2.48 -11.68 -28.58
CA ASN A 99 -2.89 -11.82 -29.98
C ASN A 99 -2.49 -10.60 -30.81
N ASN A 100 -1.38 -10.73 -31.56
CA ASN A 100 -0.83 -9.67 -32.39
C ASN A 100 -1.83 -9.14 -33.43
N PHE A 101 -2.63 -10.01 -34.02
CA PHE A 101 -3.62 -9.61 -35.03
C PHE A 101 -4.74 -8.78 -34.42
N LEU A 102 -5.31 -9.24 -33.30
CA LEU A 102 -6.37 -8.51 -32.61
C LEU A 102 -5.84 -7.19 -32.04
N ASN A 103 -4.65 -7.18 -31.42
CA ASN A 103 -4.04 -5.96 -30.93
C ASN A 103 -3.81 -4.95 -32.06
N LYS A 104 -3.36 -5.38 -33.24
CA LYS A 104 -3.17 -4.52 -34.41
C LYS A 104 -4.47 -3.90 -34.90
N ILE A 105 -5.59 -4.62 -34.90
CA ILE A 105 -6.92 -4.07 -35.26
C ILE A 105 -7.37 -3.02 -34.25
N VAL A 106 -7.15 -3.26 -32.95
CA VAL A 106 -7.63 -2.40 -31.85
C VAL A 106 -6.63 -1.28 -31.52
N SER A 107 -5.37 -1.39 -31.96
CA SER A 107 -4.30 -0.42 -31.64
C SER A 107 -4.61 1.04 -31.99
N PRO A 108 -5.47 1.39 -32.97
CA PRO A 108 -5.93 2.77 -33.14
C PRO A 108 -6.75 3.33 -31.96
N ILE A 109 -7.27 2.45 -31.06
CA ILE A 109 -8.05 2.82 -29.88
C ILE A 109 -7.24 2.57 -28.61
N VAL A 110 -6.57 1.42 -28.51
CA VAL A 110 -5.70 1.05 -27.39
C VAL A 110 -4.65 0.04 -27.83
N ASP A 111 -3.38 0.30 -27.56
CA ASP A 111 -2.27 -0.61 -27.86
C ASP A 111 -1.72 -1.25 -26.59
N VAL A 112 -2.29 -2.41 -26.22
CA VAL A 112 -1.91 -3.13 -25.00
C VAL A 112 -0.46 -3.62 -25.07
N GLN A 113 0.00 -4.04 -26.28
CA GLN A 113 1.38 -4.49 -26.45
C GLN A 113 2.40 -3.34 -26.28
N TYR A 114 2.04 -2.12 -26.68
CA TYR A 114 2.86 -0.95 -26.42
C TYR A 114 2.86 -0.54 -24.93
N ILE A 115 1.72 -0.62 -24.27
CA ILE A 115 1.60 -0.35 -22.83
C ILE A 115 2.50 -1.28 -22.02
N CYS A 116 2.52 -2.57 -22.38
CA CYS A 116 3.30 -3.62 -21.70
C CYS A 116 4.72 -3.79 -22.27
N ALA A 117 5.12 -2.98 -23.28
CA ALA A 117 6.43 -3.13 -23.92
C ALA A 117 7.56 -2.88 -22.91
N SER A 118 8.60 -3.71 -23.00
CA SER A 118 9.75 -3.75 -22.10
C SER A 118 11.07 -3.53 -22.86
N ALA A 119 12.19 -3.70 -22.18
CA ALA A 119 13.50 -3.75 -22.85
C ALA A 119 13.59 -4.92 -23.81
N SER A 120 13.07 -6.08 -23.41
CA SER A 120 13.13 -7.33 -24.17
C SER A 120 11.83 -8.12 -24.04
N GLU A 121 11.77 -9.27 -24.70
CA GLU A 121 10.69 -10.24 -24.53
C GLU A 121 10.85 -10.95 -23.19
N VAL A 122 10.05 -10.51 -22.19
CA VAL A 122 10.07 -11.00 -20.81
C VAL A 122 8.64 -11.18 -20.30
N PRO A 123 8.40 -12.08 -19.33
CA PRO A 123 7.07 -12.33 -18.82
C PRO A 123 6.48 -11.09 -18.09
N ASN A 124 5.18 -10.85 -18.28
CA ASN A 124 4.45 -9.85 -17.52
C ASN A 124 4.38 -10.26 -16.04
N ARG A 125 4.55 -9.30 -15.12
CA ARG A 125 4.57 -9.56 -13.68
C ARG A 125 3.30 -10.21 -13.13
N TRP A 126 2.15 -9.90 -13.72
CA TRP A 126 0.83 -10.32 -13.23
C TRP A 126 0.23 -11.49 -14.01
N LYS A 127 0.80 -11.77 -15.17
CA LYS A 127 0.39 -12.80 -16.12
C LYS A 127 1.63 -13.36 -16.80
N GLU A 128 2.28 -14.32 -16.17
CA GLU A 128 3.55 -14.89 -16.63
C GLU A 128 3.46 -15.55 -18.02
N ASP A 129 2.26 -15.95 -18.42
CA ASP A 129 1.95 -16.51 -19.75
C ASP A 129 1.74 -15.42 -20.84
N VAL A 130 1.97 -14.14 -20.51
CA VAL A 130 1.95 -13.01 -21.44
C VAL A 130 3.35 -12.42 -21.53
N MET A 131 3.94 -12.48 -22.73
CA MET A 131 5.25 -11.91 -22.99
C MET A 131 5.14 -10.45 -23.42
N SER A 132 6.00 -9.60 -22.88
CA SER A 132 6.17 -8.21 -23.33
C SER A 132 6.92 -8.18 -24.65
N ARG A 133 6.56 -7.26 -25.57
CA ARG A 133 7.43 -7.00 -26.72
C ARG A 133 8.56 -6.01 -26.38
N PRO A 134 9.71 -6.07 -27.06
CA PRO A 134 10.73 -5.03 -26.92
C PRO A 134 10.24 -3.68 -27.51
N LEU A 135 10.62 -2.57 -26.87
CA LEU A 135 10.49 -1.24 -27.47
C LEU A 135 11.44 -1.11 -28.67
N THR A 136 10.98 -0.42 -29.71
CA THR A 136 11.86 -0.01 -30.81
C THR A 136 12.75 1.17 -30.39
N VAL A 137 13.89 1.33 -31.02
CA VAL A 137 14.80 2.48 -30.80
C VAL A 137 14.05 3.81 -30.99
N LYS A 138 13.19 3.88 -32.01
CA LYS A 138 12.39 5.10 -32.26
C LYS A 138 11.44 5.39 -31.09
N GLU A 139 10.77 4.40 -30.52
CA GLU A 139 9.88 4.61 -29.36
C GLU A 139 10.66 5.11 -28.14
N ILE A 140 11.87 4.61 -27.92
CA ILE A 140 12.77 5.06 -26.86
C ILE A 140 13.14 6.53 -27.07
N GLN A 141 13.59 6.90 -28.28
CA GLN A 141 13.97 8.26 -28.62
C GLN A 141 12.80 9.25 -28.53
N ASP A 142 11.61 8.85 -28.96
CA ASP A 142 10.38 9.66 -28.81
C ASP A 142 10.06 9.93 -27.32
N MET A 143 10.26 8.94 -26.43
CA MET A 143 10.12 9.13 -24.98
C MET A 143 11.20 10.08 -24.43
N VAL A 144 12.46 9.89 -24.78
CA VAL A 144 13.57 10.79 -24.36
C VAL A 144 13.28 12.24 -24.72
N HIS A 145 12.79 12.47 -25.94
CA HIS A 145 12.38 13.79 -26.40
C HIS A 145 11.21 14.35 -25.60
N ALA A 146 10.20 13.53 -25.31
CA ALA A 146 9.02 13.91 -24.54
C ALA A 146 9.34 14.28 -23.10
N PHE A 147 10.28 13.59 -22.44
CA PHE A 147 10.76 13.98 -21.11
C PHE A 147 11.33 15.40 -21.10
N GLY A 148 12.24 15.70 -22.02
CA GLY A 148 12.82 17.04 -22.10
C GLY A 148 11.77 18.13 -22.37
N LYS A 149 10.83 17.92 -23.31
CA LYS A 149 9.73 18.86 -23.57
C LYS A 149 8.82 19.05 -22.36
N THR A 150 8.48 17.96 -21.67
CA THR A 150 7.64 18.02 -20.48
C THR A 150 8.32 18.81 -19.37
N ALA A 151 9.61 18.53 -19.09
CA ALA A 151 10.38 19.27 -18.10
C ALA A 151 10.49 20.77 -18.42
N LYS A 152 10.67 21.14 -19.69
CA LYS A 152 10.64 22.55 -20.13
C LYS A 152 9.31 23.23 -19.81
N LYS A 153 8.18 22.55 -20.06
CA LYS A 153 6.84 23.07 -19.75
C LYS A 153 6.61 23.17 -18.23
N LEU A 154 7.08 22.19 -17.44
CA LEU A 154 6.99 22.20 -15.98
C LEU A 154 7.79 23.39 -15.41
N ARG A 155 9.02 23.61 -15.85
CA ARG A 155 9.81 24.78 -15.46
C ARG A 155 9.09 26.10 -15.78
N ALA A 156 8.53 26.22 -16.97
CA ALA A 156 7.75 27.41 -17.38
C ALA A 156 6.47 27.62 -16.56
N ALA A 157 5.91 26.54 -15.98
CA ALA A 157 4.80 26.60 -15.05
C ALA A 157 5.22 26.91 -13.59
N GLY A 158 6.51 27.08 -13.33
CA GLY A 158 7.02 27.41 -11.99
C GLY A 158 7.33 26.19 -11.10
N VAL A 159 7.33 24.97 -11.64
CA VAL A 159 7.73 23.76 -10.92
C VAL A 159 9.23 23.81 -10.60
N ASP A 160 9.64 23.45 -9.39
CA ASP A 160 11.00 23.62 -8.89
C ASP A 160 11.99 22.56 -9.43
N GLY A 161 11.50 21.41 -9.89
CA GLY A 161 12.31 20.33 -10.46
C GLY A 161 11.48 19.16 -10.91
N VAL A 162 12.13 18.12 -11.38
CA VAL A 162 11.48 16.84 -11.72
C VAL A 162 12.18 15.68 -11.04
N GLU A 163 11.42 14.63 -10.75
CA GLU A 163 11.97 13.33 -10.40
C GLU A 163 11.66 12.34 -11.52
N ILE A 164 12.64 11.60 -11.97
CA ILE A 164 12.45 10.55 -12.96
C ILE A 164 12.11 9.25 -12.23
N HIS A 165 10.97 8.69 -12.53
CA HIS A 165 10.54 7.36 -12.07
C HIS A 165 10.77 6.34 -13.20
N ALA A 166 11.60 5.37 -13.18
CA ALA A 166 12.86 5.34 -12.53
C ALA A 166 13.63 4.09 -12.91
N VAL A 167 14.83 4.10 -12.52
CA VAL A 167 15.66 2.93 -12.25
C VAL A 167 15.24 2.38 -10.89
N HIS A 168 13.98 1.93 -10.79
CA HIS A 168 13.31 1.67 -9.53
C HIS A 168 12.13 0.72 -9.72
N GLU A 169 11.95 -0.22 -8.78
CA GLU A 169 10.76 -1.04 -8.60
C GLU A 169 10.40 -1.94 -9.81
N GLY A 170 11.32 -2.13 -10.75
CA GLY A 170 11.05 -2.91 -11.96
C GLY A 170 10.12 -2.21 -12.96
N TYR A 171 10.02 -0.87 -12.92
CA TYR A 171 9.38 -0.07 -13.96
C TYR A 171 10.19 -0.06 -15.26
N LEU A 172 9.65 0.54 -16.32
CA LEU A 172 10.22 0.42 -17.66
C LEU A 172 11.70 0.75 -17.74
N LEU A 173 12.17 1.83 -17.09
CA LEU A 173 13.59 2.19 -17.11
C LEU A 173 14.45 1.16 -16.37
N ASP A 174 13.96 0.63 -15.26
CA ASP A 174 14.65 -0.41 -14.50
C ASP A 174 14.79 -1.71 -15.30
N GLN A 175 13.77 -2.03 -16.12
CA GLN A 175 13.81 -3.18 -17.03
C GLN A 175 14.92 -3.07 -18.07
N PHE A 176 15.35 -1.86 -18.44
CA PHE A 176 16.51 -1.64 -19.30
C PHE A 176 17.82 -1.85 -18.57
N THR A 177 17.92 -1.46 -17.30
CA THR A 177 19.19 -1.48 -16.55
C THR A 177 19.55 -2.85 -16.00
N ILE A 178 18.56 -3.71 -15.68
CA ILE A 178 18.79 -5.05 -15.13
C ILE A 178 19.20 -6.03 -16.24
N ALA A 179 20.38 -6.64 -16.10
CA ALA A 179 20.95 -7.51 -17.13
C ALA A 179 20.05 -8.69 -17.48
N ASN A 180 19.49 -9.37 -16.48
CA ASN A 180 18.61 -10.53 -16.68
C ASN A 180 17.25 -10.18 -17.32
N TRP A 181 16.93 -8.89 -17.46
CA TRP A 181 15.66 -8.42 -18.06
C TRP A 181 15.89 -7.76 -19.43
N ASN A 182 17.15 -7.42 -19.75
CA ASN A 182 17.53 -6.72 -20.98
C ASN A 182 18.47 -7.58 -21.83
N HIS A 183 17.88 -8.29 -22.78
CA HIS A 183 18.58 -9.16 -23.73
C HIS A 183 18.78 -8.49 -25.12
N ARG A 184 18.72 -7.15 -25.18
CA ARG A 184 18.90 -6.39 -26.41
C ARG A 184 20.33 -6.50 -26.95
N THR A 185 20.45 -6.46 -28.28
CA THR A 185 21.74 -6.47 -28.99
C THR A 185 22.06 -5.14 -29.68
N ASP A 186 21.15 -4.14 -29.54
CA ASP A 186 21.36 -2.78 -30.02
C ASP A 186 22.04 -1.89 -28.95
N GLU A 187 22.11 -0.58 -29.21
CA GLU A 187 22.76 0.41 -28.34
C GLU A 187 22.11 0.58 -26.95
N TYR A 188 20.98 -0.07 -26.67
CA TYR A 188 20.29 -0.05 -25.37
C TYR A 188 20.44 -1.37 -24.59
N GLY A 189 21.33 -2.30 -25.02
CA GLY A 189 21.54 -3.59 -24.36
C GLY A 189 22.99 -4.05 -24.37
N GLY A 190 23.25 -5.19 -23.72
CA GLY A 190 24.60 -5.76 -23.58
C GLY A 190 25.42 -5.10 -22.49
N SER A 191 26.31 -4.17 -22.81
CA SER A 191 27.20 -3.53 -21.83
C SER A 191 26.44 -2.73 -20.75
N PHE A 192 27.10 -2.49 -19.62
CA PHE A 192 26.54 -1.65 -18.56
C PHE A 192 26.11 -0.29 -19.10
N GLU A 193 26.98 0.39 -19.85
CA GLU A 193 26.73 1.73 -20.40
C GLU A 193 25.54 1.74 -21.35
N ASN A 194 25.35 0.70 -22.15
CA ASN A 194 24.22 0.56 -23.04
C ASN A 194 22.92 0.32 -22.28
N ARG A 195 22.93 -0.53 -21.25
CA ARG A 195 21.74 -0.77 -20.40
C ARG A 195 21.30 0.50 -19.66
N PHE A 196 22.24 1.36 -19.26
CA PHE A 196 21.96 2.63 -18.60
C PHE A 196 21.78 3.82 -19.58
N ARG A 197 21.91 3.62 -20.89
CA ARG A 197 21.78 4.68 -21.91
C ARG A 197 20.44 5.41 -21.83
N PHE A 198 19.36 4.69 -21.69
CA PHE A 198 18.01 5.27 -21.70
C PHE A 198 17.81 6.30 -20.56
N PRO A 199 18.04 5.98 -19.27
CA PRO A 199 17.98 6.99 -18.20
C PRO A 199 19.00 8.12 -18.36
N VAL A 200 20.18 7.87 -18.92
CA VAL A 200 21.19 8.91 -19.21
C VAL A 200 20.69 9.89 -20.28
N GLU A 201 20.15 9.40 -21.39
CA GLU A 201 19.61 10.25 -22.46
C GLU A 201 18.42 11.09 -21.97
N ILE A 202 17.60 10.57 -21.04
CA ILE A 202 16.50 11.31 -20.42
C ILE A 202 17.03 12.53 -19.66
N VAL A 203 17.97 12.36 -18.71
CA VAL A 203 18.48 13.50 -17.94
C VAL A 203 19.18 14.50 -18.84
N GLN A 204 19.95 14.05 -19.82
CA GLN A 204 20.60 14.94 -20.79
C GLN A 204 19.58 15.71 -21.64
N SER A 205 18.48 15.06 -22.07
CA SER A 205 17.39 15.72 -22.80
C SER A 205 16.72 16.80 -21.95
N ILE A 206 16.48 16.52 -20.67
CA ILE A 206 15.93 17.50 -19.72
C ILE A 206 16.88 18.67 -19.54
N LYS A 207 18.15 18.43 -19.27
CA LYS A 207 19.16 19.49 -19.08
C LYS A 207 19.31 20.38 -20.31
N ARG A 208 19.28 19.79 -21.51
CA ARG A 208 19.31 20.59 -22.77
C ARG A 208 18.05 21.43 -22.98
N GLN A 209 16.85 20.92 -22.66
CA GLN A 209 15.58 21.58 -23.04
C GLN A 209 15.00 22.46 -21.93
N ALA A 210 15.14 22.06 -20.67
CA ALA A 210 14.64 22.81 -19.52
C ALA A 210 15.70 23.73 -18.90
N GLY A 211 16.99 23.51 -19.17
CA GLY A 211 18.13 24.26 -18.65
C GLY A 211 19.03 23.38 -17.76
N ALA A 212 20.34 23.63 -17.83
CA ALA A 212 21.36 22.87 -17.12
C ALA A 212 21.18 22.96 -15.57
N ASP A 213 20.63 24.06 -15.09
CA ASP A 213 20.36 24.38 -13.69
C ASP A 213 19.04 23.83 -13.17
N PHE A 214 18.17 23.26 -14.05
CA PHE A 214 16.89 22.71 -13.62
C PHE A 214 17.09 21.38 -12.90
N PRO A 215 16.70 21.26 -11.62
CA PRO A 215 16.97 20.06 -10.80
C PRO A 215 16.28 18.80 -11.33
N VAL A 216 17.02 17.69 -11.38
CA VAL A 216 16.53 16.37 -11.79
C VAL A 216 16.90 15.33 -10.73
N SER A 217 15.91 14.88 -9.97
CA SER A 217 16.03 13.76 -9.06
C SER A 217 15.80 12.43 -9.79
N LEU A 218 16.39 11.35 -9.29
CA LEU A 218 16.12 9.99 -9.74
C LEU A 218 15.52 9.17 -8.60
N ARG A 219 14.38 8.55 -8.82
CA ARG A 219 13.88 7.50 -7.94
C ARG A 219 14.65 6.22 -8.24
N TYR A 220 15.34 5.65 -7.24
CA TYR A 220 16.37 4.65 -7.43
C TYR A 220 16.25 3.48 -6.46
N SER A 221 16.17 2.24 -6.97
CA SER A 221 16.32 1.03 -6.16
C SER A 221 17.79 0.66 -6.06
N VAL A 222 18.32 0.64 -4.84
CA VAL A 222 19.73 0.31 -4.60
C VAL A 222 19.97 -1.17 -4.91
N VAL A 223 19.17 -2.07 -4.33
CA VAL A 223 19.23 -3.50 -4.60
C VAL A 223 17.82 -4.01 -4.95
N SER A 224 17.72 -4.88 -5.93
CA SER A 224 16.43 -5.39 -6.41
C SER A 224 15.75 -6.34 -5.44
N LYS A 225 16.51 -7.06 -4.62
CA LYS A 225 15.99 -8.05 -3.64
C LYS A 225 15.12 -9.13 -4.28
N THR A 226 15.44 -9.50 -5.51
CA THR A 226 14.66 -10.43 -6.34
C THR A 226 15.44 -11.72 -6.55
N LYS A 227 14.85 -12.87 -6.20
CA LYS A 227 15.47 -14.20 -6.40
C LYS A 227 15.11 -14.82 -7.75
N ALA A 228 13.92 -14.53 -8.25
CA ALA A 228 13.38 -15.01 -9.52
C ALA A 228 12.16 -14.16 -9.92
N TRP A 229 11.56 -14.44 -11.08
CA TRP A 229 10.26 -13.87 -11.46
C TRP A 229 9.22 -14.12 -10.36
N GLY A 230 8.60 -13.06 -9.87
CA GLY A 230 7.58 -13.12 -8.85
C GLY A 230 8.04 -13.47 -7.43
N LYS A 231 9.33 -13.60 -7.18
CA LYS A 231 9.88 -14.01 -5.87
C LYS A 231 10.89 -13.00 -5.33
N GLY A 232 10.64 -12.51 -4.12
CA GLY A 232 11.55 -11.63 -3.37
C GLY A 232 12.38 -12.39 -2.33
N ALA A 233 13.47 -11.75 -1.88
CA ALA A 233 14.25 -12.22 -0.72
C ALA A 233 13.64 -11.67 0.57
N MET A 234 13.57 -12.50 1.61
CA MET A 234 13.10 -12.08 2.93
C MET A 234 14.07 -11.06 3.56
N PRO A 235 13.63 -10.18 4.48
CA PRO A 235 14.52 -9.16 5.06
C PRO A 235 15.72 -9.73 5.83
N TYR A 236 15.63 -10.94 6.32
CA TYR A 236 16.68 -11.67 7.06
C TYR A 236 17.39 -12.71 6.19
N GLU A 237 17.04 -12.86 4.91
CA GLU A 237 17.66 -13.80 3.98
C GLU A 237 18.89 -13.15 3.33
N THR A 238 20.06 -13.72 3.60
CA THR A 238 21.35 -13.21 3.10
C THR A 238 21.99 -14.15 2.08
N ASP A 239 21.59 -15.41 2.06
CA ASP A 239 22.13 -16.45 1.18
C ASP A 239 21.18 -16.67 -0.01
N PHE A 240 21.21 -15.76 -0.97
CA PHE A 240 20.51 -15.89 -2.24
C PHE A 240 21.28 -15.20 -3.37
N GLU A 241 21.13 -15.71 -4.59
CA GLU A 241 21.63 -15.07 -5.80
C GLU A 241 20.67 -13.96 -6.25
N GLU A 242 21.19 -12.72 -6.36
CA GLU A 242 20.39 -11.58 -6.81
C GLU A 242 20.10 -11.69 -8.31
N PHE A 243 18.83 -11.85 -8.66
CA PHE A 243 18.36 -11.92 -10.04
C PHE A 243 18.26 -10.53 -10.71
N GLY A 244 18.14 -9.48 -9.92
CA GLY A 244 18.05 -8.08 -10.36
C GLY A 244 19.40 -7.35 -10.30
N ARG A 245 19.35 -6.11 -9.77
CA ARG A 245 20.57 -5.31 -9.52
C ARG A 245 21.11 -5.63 -8.14
N ASP A 246 22.38 -5.98 -8.09
CA ASP A 246 23.14 -6.18 -6.85
C ASP A 246 23.82 -4.89 -6.37
N MET A 247 24.48 -4.94 -5.21
CA MET A 247 25.18 -3.79 -4.65
C MET A 247 26.37 -3.35 -5.50
N PRO A 248 27.27 -4.23 -5.98
CA PRO A 248 28.38 -3.82 -6.83
C PRO A 248 27.97 -3.08 -8.11
N GLU A 249 26.92 -3.53 -8.80
CA GLU A 249 26.40 -2.79 -9.96
C GLU A 249 25.78 -1.45 -9.54
N SER A 250 25.13 -1.40 -8.36
CA SER A 250 24.53 -0.18 -7.84
C SER A 250 25.56 0.89 -7.50
N GLU A 251 26.69 0.52 -6.91
CA GLU A 251 27.83 1.41 -6.62
C GLU A 251 28.34 2.09 -7.89
N LYS A 252 28.54 1.32 -8.96
CA LYS A 252 28.91 1.85 -10.28
C LYS A 252 27.81 2.75 -10.86
N ALA A 253 26.55 2.32 -10.75
CA ALA A 253 25.41 2.98 -11.38
C ALA A 253 25.12 4.36 -10.77
N ILE A 254 25.15 4.51 -9.44
CA ILE A 254 24.82 5.79 -8.79
C ILE A 254 25.83 6.87 -9.18
N LYS A 255 27.12 6.50 -9.24
CA LYS A 255 28.16 7.41 -9.71
C LYS A 255 27.95 7.78 -11.17
N TYR A 256 27.75 6.78 -12.05
CA TYR A 256 27.58 6.99 -13.50
C TYR A 256 26.35 7.88 -13.81
N LEU A 257 25.25 7.69 -13.11
CA LEU A 257 24.03 8.48 -13.25
C LEU A 257 24.20 9.90 -12.70
N GLY A 258 24.92 10.08 -11.59
CA GLY A 258 25.27 11.40 -11.05
C GLY A 258 26.15 12.19 -12.03
N ASP A 259 27.19 11.56 -12.60
CA ASP A 259 28.08 12.16 -13.61
C ASP A 259 27.28 12.49 -14.90
N ALA A 260 26.22 11.75 -15.24
CA ALA A 260 25.39 12.00 -16.40
C ALA A 260 24.45 13.22 -16.24
N GLY A 261 24.23 13.72 -15.02
CA GLY A 261 23.48 14.95 -14.74
C GLY A 261 22.29 14.82 -13.79
N TYR A 262 22.09 13.68 -13.10
CA TYR A 262 21.14 13.62 -11.98
C TYR A 262 21.68 14.38 -10.78
N ASP A 263 20.85 15.21 -10.16
CA ASP A 263 21.23 16.12 -9.07
C ASP A 263 20.90 15.56 -7.68
N MET A 264 20.05 14.53 -7.59
CA MET A 264 19.60 13.93 -6.34
C MET A 264 19.15 12.49 -6.58
N PHE A 265 19.28 11.63 -5.56
CA PHE A 265 18.80 10.26 -5.57
C PHE A 265 17.80 10.03 -4.43
N ASN A 266 16.59 9.56 -4.75
CA ASN A 266 15.57 9.16 -3.81
C ASN A 266 15.52 7.63 -3.76
N CYS A 267 16.15 7.04 -2.76
CA CYS A 267 16.55 5.65 -2.70
C CYS A 267 15.67 4.79 -1.80
N ASP A 268 15.49 3.54 -2.21
CA ASP A 268 15.01 2.39 -1.44
C ASP A 268 15.50 1.09 -2.09
N ASN A 269 14.85 -0.03 -1.83
CA ASN A 269 15.15 -1.34 -2.44
C ASN A 269 13.88 -1.94 -3.07
N GLY A 270 14.09 -3.01 -3.84
CA GLY A 270 13.04 -3.86 -4.33
C GLY A 270 12.57 -3.57 -5.75
N THR A 271 11.84 -4.57 -6.26
CA THR A 271 11.12 -4.53 -7.54
C THR A 271 9.68 -4.98 -7.32
N TYR A 272 8.84 -4.97 -8.36
CA TYR A 272 7.50 -5.59 -8.27
C TYR A 272 7.55 -7.10 -8.01
N ASP A 273 8.67 -7.76 -8.29
CA ASP A 273 8.88 -9.18 -7.94
C ASP A 273 9.20 -9.37 -6.45
N ALA A 274 9.76 -8.31 -5.80
CA ALA A 274 10.03 -8.20 -4.37
C ALA A 274 9.34 -6.96 -3.78
N TRP A 275 8.06 -6.79 -4.03
CA TRP A 275 7.32 -5.52 -3.82
C TRP A 275 7.26 -5.07 -2.37
N TYR A 276 7.34 -5.99 -1.42
CA TYR A 276 7.38 -5.65 -0.01
C TYR A 276 8.67 -4.93 0.44
N TRP A 277 9.73 -4.90 -0.38
CA TRP A 277 10.90 -4.04 -0.15
C TRP A 277 10.65 -2.59 -0.60
N ALA A 278 10.07 -2.39 -1.78
CA ALA A 278 9.75 -1.06 -2.28
C ALA A 278 8.59 -0.39 -1.52
N HIS A 279 7.64 -1.20 -1.07
CA HIS A 279 6.49 -0.77 -0.28
C HIS A 279 6.36 -1.58 1.01
N PRO A 280 7.23 -1.35 2.01
CA PRO A 280 7.31 -2.20 3.19
C PRO A 280 6.00 -2.27 3.97
N PRO A 281 5.37 -3.46 4.10
CA PRO A 281 4.23 -3.70 4.97
C PRO A 281 4.62 -3.75 6.45
N GLN A 282 3.65 -3.98 7.32
CA GLN A 282 3.89 -4.07 8.76
C GLN A 282 4.84 -5.18 9.18
N TYR A 283 4.99 -6.22 8.37
CA TYR A 283 5.89 -7.37 8.64
C TYR A 283 7.37 -7.06 8.40
N MET A 284 7.68 -6.03 7.63
CA MET A 284 9.05 -5.60 7.38
C MET A 284 9.58 -4.82 8.58
N PRO A 285 10.88 -4.92 8.92
CA PRO A 285 11.46 -4.13 10.00
C PRO A 285 11.41 -2.62 9.71
N ASP A 286 11.41 -1.80 10.76
CA ASP A 286 11.60 -0.36 10.61
C ASP A 286 12.98 -0.07 10.02
N ASN A 287 13.08 1.02 9.26
CA ASN A 287 14.31 1.45 8.59
C ASN A 287 14.91 0.38 7.66
N CYS A 288 14.09 -0.52 7.09
CA CYS A 288 14.54 -1.71 6.35
C CYS A 288 15.44 -1.42 5.13
N ASN A 289 15.42 -0.19 4.61
CA ASN A 289 16.26 0.22 3.49
C ASN A 289 17.50 1.04 3.92
N LEU A 290 17.60 1.41 5.19
CA LEU A 290 18.59 2.38 5.69
C LEU A 290 20.02 1.95 5.41
N GLU A 291 20.42 0.75 5.82
CA GLU A 291 21.77 0.22 5.65
C GLU A 291 22.26 0.28 4.18
N TYR A 292 21.38 -0.08 3.26
CA TYR A 292 21.68 -0.07 1.81
C TYR A 292 21.87 1.36 1.28
N VAL A 293 21.04 2.29 1.76
CA VAL A 293 21.08 3.69 1.32
C VAL A 293 22.27 4.43 1.93
N GLU A 294 22.62 4.17 3.18
CA GLU A 294 23.84 4.69 3.78
C GLU A 294 25.11 4.17 3.08
N HIS A 295 25.08 2.91 2.67
CA HIS A 295 26.18 2.33 1.92
C HIS A 295 26.36 3.04 0.58
N ILE A 296 25.27 3.17 -0.20
CA ILE A 296 25.35 3.74 -1.55
C ILE A 296 25.66 5.25 -1.54
N LYS A 297 25.32 5.98 -0.46
CA LYS A 297 25.67 7.39 -0.28
C LYS A 297 27.19 7.64 -0.37
N LYS A 298 28.02 6.66 -0.05
CA LYS A 298 29.49 6.76 -0.09
C LYS A 298 30.04 6.84 -1.52
N PHE A 299 29.23 6.51 -2.52
CA PHE A 299 29.63 6.44 -3.93
C PHE A 299 29.14 7.62 -4.77
N THR A 300 28.51 8.62 -4.13
CA THR A 300 28.03 9.83 -4.81
C THR A 300 28.19 11.07 -3.95
N ASP A 301 28.49 12.21 -4.59
CA ASP A 301 28.51 13.54 -3.98
C ASP A 301 27.10 14.20 -3.99
N LYS A 302 26.15 13.59 -4.67
CA LYS A 302 24.79 14.11 -4.78
C LYS A 302 23.98 13.86 -3.50
N PRO A 303 22.99 14.70 -3.20
CA PRO A 303 22.05 14.45 -2.12
C PRO A 303 21.34 13.11 -2.28
N VAL A 304 21.24 12.36 -1.18
CA VAL A 304 20.56 11.06 -1.11
C VAL A 304 19.48 11.10 -0.05
N ALA A 305 18.25 10.76 -0.46
CA ALA A 305 17.12 10.55 0.45
C ALA A 305 16.83 9.07 0.60
N CYS A 306 16.50 8.62 1.81
CA CYS A 306 16.06 7.26 2.11
C CYS A 306 14.55 7.17 2.27
N ALA A 307 13.92 6.17 1.63
CA ALA A 307 12.51 5.84 1.79
C ALA A 307 12.32 4.41 2.33
N GLY A 308 11.20 4.17 3.02
CA GLY A 308 10.79 2.83 3.48
C GLY A 308 10.81 2.67 5.00
N ARG A 309 9.63 2.74 5.62
CA ARG A 309 9.43 2.61 7.07
C ARG A 309 10.42 3.43 7.93
N MET A 310 10.82 4.60 7.45
CA MET A 310 11.75 5.44 8.20
C MET A 310 11.11 5.94 9.50
N ASP A 311 11.80 5.67 10.61
CA ASP A 311 11.50 6.29 11.90
C ASP A 311 12.00 7.74 11.91
N PRO A 312 11.19 8.74 12.31
CA PRO A 312 11.57 10.15 12.27
C PRO A 312 12.75 10.51 13.18
N VAL A 313 12.88 9.86 14.34
CA VAL A 313 13.99 10.12 15.29
C VAL A 313 15.29 9.56 14.70
N LYS A 314 15.25 8.31 14.25
CA LYS A 314 16.39 7.68 13.57
C LYS A 314 16.80 8.47 12.32
N ALA A 315 15.83 8.94 11.54
CA ALA A 315 16.08 9.78 10.37
C ALA A 315 16.84 11.07 10.72
N ALA A 316 16.45 11.75 11.80
CA ALA A 316 17.12 12.97 12.25
C ALA A 316 18.57 12.69 12.70
N GLU A 317 18.82 11.59 13.39
CA GLU A 317 20.17 11.14 13.78
C GLU A 317 21.06 10.90 12.56
N GLU A 318 20.54 10.19 11.54
CA GLU A 318 21.29 9.85 10.32
C GLU A 318 21.65 11.10 9.48
N ILE A 319 20.71 12.05 9.39
CA ILE A 319 20.93 13.31 8.72
C ILE A 319 21.96 14.16 9.51
N ALA A 320 21.82 14.28 10.83
CA ALA A 320 22.77 14.99 11.67
C ALA A 320 24.19 14.41 11.59
N ALA A 321 24.32 13.11 11.41
CA ALA A 321 25.58 12.42 11.25
C ALA A 321 26.14 12.47 9.81
N GLY A 322 25.42 13.08 8.85
CA GLY A 322 25.83 13.18 7.44
C GLY A 322 25.80 11.85 6.67
N ARG A 323 25.13 10.83 7.19
CA ARG A 323 24.97 9.54 6.50
C ARG A 323 23.83 9.55 5.48
N LEU A 324 22.90 10.47 5.62
CA LEU A 324 21.83 10.81 4.66
C LEU A 324 21.71 12.33 4.53
N ASP A 325 21.09 12.79 3.47
CA ASP A 325 20.78 14.22 3.28
C ASP A 325 19.30 14.51 3.56
N ALA A 326 18.42 13.51 3.37
CA ALA A 326 16.98 13.62 3.60
C ALA A 326 16.32 12.27 3.81
N VAL A 327 15.05 12.29 4.23
CA VAL A 327 14.19 11.11 4.24
C VAL A 327 12.89 11.37 3.49
N ALA A 328 12.39 10.36 2.79
CA ALA A 328 11.15 10.44 2.05
C ALA A 328 10.03 9.71 2.81
N ILE A 329 9.09 10.47 3.36
CA ILE A 329 7.94 9.97 4.11
C ILE A 329 6.66 10.22 3.31
N ALA A 330 5.96 9.14 2.93
CA ALA A 330 4.75 9.24 2.13
C ALA A 330 3.48 8.87 2.90
N ARG A 331 3.39 7.64 3.39
CA ARG A 331 2.14 7.09 3.94
C ARG A 331 1.68 7.80 5.20
N GLN A 332 2.59 8.28 6.06
CA GLN A 332 2.24 9.07 7.24
C GLN A 332 1.53 10.37 6.85
N ASN A 333 1.95 11.03 5.78
CA ASN A 333 1.29 12.22 5.21
C ASN A 333 -0.15 11.97 4.72
N LEU A 334 -0.55 10.72 4.48
CA LEU A 334 -1.92 10.37 4.12
C LEU A 334 -2.83 10.26 5.34
N VAL A 335 -2.28 9.77 6.45
CA VAL A 335 -3.04 9.49 7.68
C VAL A 335 -3.28 10.75 8.47
N ASP A 336 -2.24 11.50 8.75
CA ASP A 336 -2.28 12.70 9.59
C ASP A 336 -1.76 13.90 8.80
N PRO A 337 -2.64 14.87 8.49
CA PRO A 337 -2.25 16.06 7.73
C PRO A 337 -1.39 17.05 8.50
N GLU A 338 -1.33 16.95 9.83
CA GLU A 338 -0.66 17.91 10.73
C GLU A 338 0.53 17.27 11.48
N TRP A 339 1.00 16.12 11.02
CA TRP A 339 1.99 15.34 11.76
C TRP A 339 3.33 16.06 11.93
N ILE A 340 3.75 16.90 10.98
CA ILE A 340 5.00 17.67 11.08
C ILE A 340 4.85 18.78 12.13
N HIS A 341 3.76 19.55 12.08
CA HIS A 341 3.48 20.55 13.12
C HIS A 341 3.45 19.92 14.53
N LYS A 342 2.80 18.75 14.66
CA LYS A 342 2.77 18.02 15.95
C LYS A 342 4.17 17.67 16.44
N ILE A 343 5.09 17.24 15.54
CA ILE A 343 6.49 16.99 15.90
C ILE A 343 7.17 18.29 16.34
N LEU A 344 7.05 19.36 15.56
CA LEU A 344 7.70 20.65 15.85
C LEU A 344 7.20 21.27 17.16
N GLU A 345 5.97 21.00 17.57
CA GLU A 345 5.35 21.49 18.80
C GLU A 345 5.50 20.52 19.99
N GLY A 346 6.22 19.40 19.82
CA GLY A 346 6.41 18.41 20.89
C GLY A 346 5.17 17.57 21.23
N ARG A 347 4.22 17.45 20.28
CA ARG A 347 2.95 16.71 20.41
C ARG A 347 2.95 15.40 19.64
N GLN A 348 4.07 14.67 19.65
CA GLN A 348 4.23 13.42 18.90
C GLN A 348 3.20 12.36 19.30
N ASP A 349 2.77 12.35 20.55
CA ASP A 349 1.77 11.44 21.09
C ASP A 349 0.33 11.68 20.55
N GLU A 350 0.11 12.82 19.87
CA GLU A 350 -1.14 13.13 19.18
C GLU A 350 -1.14 12.70 17.69
N ILE A 351 -0.03 12.20 17.18
CA ILE A 351 0.07 11.77 15.76
C ILE A 351 -0.73 10.48 15.58
N LYS A 352 -1.69 10.50 14.64
CA LYS A 352 -2.38 9.29 14.20
C LYS A 352 -1.41 8.44 13.36
N PRO A 353 -1.01 7.23 13.80
CA PRO A 353 0.04 6.47 13.13
C PRO A 353 -0.43 5.82 11.83
N CYS A 354 0.47 5.67 10.86
CA CYS A 354 0.26 4.84 9.68
C CYS A 354 0.55 3.37 10.02
N ILE A 355 -0.45 2.50 9.96
CA ILE A 355 -0.31 1.06 10.25
C ILE A 355 0.20 0.22 9.08
N ARG A 356 0.61 0.80 7.98
CA ARG A 356 1.20 0.14 6.80
C ARG A 356 0.36 -1.01 6.21
N CYS A 357 -0.97 -0.86 6.30
CA CYS A 357 -1.95 -1.83 5.80
C CYS A 357 -2.10 -1.85 4.28
N HIS A 358 -1.65 -0.81 3.58
CA HIS A 358 -1.79 -0.57 2.14
C HIS A 358 -3.25 -0.52 1.60
N ASN A 359 -4.25 -0.61 2.46
CA ASN A 359 -5.66 -0.64 2.10
C ASN A 359 -6.25 0.75 1.81
N GLY A 360 -5.86 1.35 0.72
CA GLY A 360 -6.30 2.68 0.30
C GLY A 360 -5.21 3.47 -0.41
N CYS A 361 -3.94 3.32 -0.04
CA CYS A 361 -2.83 3.97 -0.74
C CYS A 361 -2.35 3.17 -1.95
N PHE A 362 -2.28 1.85 -1.88
CA PHE A 362 -1.84 0.97 -2.97
C PHE A 362 -2.91 -0.02 -3.42
N ASN A 363 -3.83 -0.40 -2.56
CA ASN A 363 -4.93 -1.29 -2.91
C ASN A 363 -6.26 -0.57 -2.74
N PHE A 364 -6.92 -0.28 -3.84
CA PHE A 364 -8.27 0.29 -3.86
C PHE A 364 -9.34 -0.72 -4.28
N ALA A 365 -8.94 -1.94 -4.62
CA ALA A 365 -9.83 -3.00 -5.05
C ALA A 365 -10.96 -3.24 -4.03
N LYS A 366 -12.10 -3.71 -4.51
CA LYS A 366 -13.18 -4.20 -3.67
C LYS A 366 -12.66 -5.37 -2.85
N PHE A 367 -13.22 -5.58 -1.64
CA PHE A 367 -12.83 -6.63 -0.70
C PHE A 367 -12.88 -8.07 -1.25
N LYS A 368 -13.28 -8.28 -2.48
CA LYS A 368 -13.25 -9.56 -3.18
C LYS A 368 -12.30 -9.45 -4.36
N GLY A 369 -11.00 -9.47 -4.10
CA GLY A 369 -9.97 -9.54 -5.13
C GLY A 369 -9.45 -10.96 -5.32
N THR A 370 -8.80 -11.20 -6.46
CA THR A 370 -8.03 -12.41 -6.70
C THR A 370 -6.63 -12.19 -6.14
N ALA A 371 -6.10 -13.14 -5.39
CA ALA A 371 -4.72 -13.12 -4.94
C ALA A 371 -3.75 -12.98 -6.13
N ASN A 372 -2.62 -12.34 -5.91
CA ASN A 372 -1.56 -12.10 -6.91
C ASN A 372 -1.95 -11.26 -8.14
N ILE A 373 -3.12 -10.66 -8.19
CA ILE A 373 -3.52 -9.77 -9.28
C ILE A 373 -3.76 -8.37 -8.74
N GLN A 374 -2.95 -7.41 -9.18
CA GLN A 374 -3.25 -6.01 -9.00
C GLN A 374 -4.38 -5.61 -9.96
N SER A 375 -5.39 -4.91 -9.43
CA SER A 375 -6.44 -4.35 -10.27
C SER A 375 -5.91 -3.17 -11.07
N THR A 376 -6.29 -3.07 -12.35
CA THR A 376 -6.05 -1.86 -13.15
C THR A 376 -6.68 -0.63 -12.50
N GLN A 377 -7.78 -0.79 -11.77
CA GLN A 377 -8.41 0.29 -11.01
C GLN A 377 -7.51 0.82 -9.89
N ASP A 378 -6.70 -0.04 -9.25
CA ASP A 378 -5.75 0.39 -8.22
C ASP A 378 -4.64 1.27 -8.80
N SER A 379 -4.30 1.07 -10.08
CA SER A 379 -3.28 1.84 -10.79
C SER A 379 -3.80 3.15 -11.38
N LEU A 380 -5.11 3.30 -11.55
CA LEU A 380 -5.74 4.44 -12.24
C LEU A 380 -6.44 5.43 -11.30
N HIS A 381 -6.44 5.19 -9.99
CA HIS A 381 -7.08 6.08 -9.01
C HIS A 381 -6.07 6.85 -8.17
N LEU A 382 -6.49 8.04 -7.76
CA LEU A 382 -5.79 8.78 -6.72
C LEU A 382 -5.68 7.93 -5.45
N GLY A 383 -4.53 7.96 -4.80
CA GLY A 383 -4.33 7.33 -3.51
C GLY A 383 -5.35 7.78 -2.48
N ARG A 384 -5.72 6.88 -1.57
CA ARG A 384 -6.61 7.13 -0.43
C ARG A 384 -5.93 6.63 0.84
N CYS A 385 -6.56 6.83 1.99
CA CYS A 385 -6.10 6.23 3.23
C CYS A 385 -7.23 5.43 3.89
N ALA A 386 -6.89 4.25 4.40
CA ALA A 386 -7.85 3.44 5.16
C ALA A 386 -8.29 4.15 6.45
N LEU A 387 -7.36 4.85 7.11
CA LEU A 387 -7.55 5.48 8.41
C LEU A 387 -8.03 6.94 8.31
N ASN A 388 -7.91 7.56 7.13
CA ASN A 388 -8.29 8.96 6.91
C ASN A 388 -9.10 9.10 5.61
N PRO A 389 -10.43 9.03 5.68
CA PRO A 389 -11.30 9.18 4.51
C PRO A 389 -11.18 10.53 3.81
N THR A 390 -10.70 11.59 4.49
CA THR A 390 -10.55 12.92 3.89
C THR A 390 -9.42 13.01 2.87
N THR A 391 -8.49 12.03 2.89
CA THR A 391 -7.34 12.00 1.99
C THR A 391 -7.79 11.99 0.53
N MET A 392 -7.49 13.08 -0.19
CA MET A 392 -7.92 13.34 -1.58
C MET A 392 -9.44 13.20 -1.80
N GLN A 393 -10.23 13.44 -0.73
CA GLN A 393 -11.69 13.49 -0.71
C GLN A 393 -12.17 14.61 0.22
N HIS A 394 -11.45 15.72 0.26
CA HIS A 394 -11.70 16.83 1.17
C HIS A 394 -13.14 17.36 1.06
N ASN A 395 -13.63 17.56 -0.17
CA ASN A 395 -15.00 18.07 -0.37
C ASN A 395 -16.08 17.10 0.11
N LYS A 396 -15.88 15.79 -0.11
CA LYS A 396 -16.84 14.75 0.30
C LYS A 396 -16.94 14.64 1.82
N TYR A 397 -15.82 14.71 2.51
CA TYR A 397 -15.73 14.45 3.94
C TYR A 397 -15.37 15.70 4.75
N LYS A 398 -15.70 16.89 4.25
CA LYS A 398 -15.53 18.15 4.98
C LYS A 398 -16.40 18.15 6.24
N ILE A 399 -15.76 18.21 7.39
CA ILE A 399 -16.47 18.37 8.67
C ILE A 399 -17.09 19.77 8.74
N VAL A 400 -18.42 19.78 8.87
CA VAL A 400 -19.20 21.02 9.08
C VAL A 400 -20.00 20.84 10.36
N PRO A 401 -19.89 21.77 11.33
CA PRO A 401 -20.70 21.72 12.54
C PRO A 401 -22.21 21.75 12.22
N THR A 402 -22.97 20.90 12.91
CA THR A 402 -24.42 20.83 12.74
C THR A 402 -25.11 22.01 13.42
N LYS A 403 -26.22 22.46 12.85
CA LYS A 403 -27.13 23.44 13.48
C LYS A 403 -28.16 22.78 14.42
N SER A 404 -28.29 21.46 14.34
CA SER A 404 -29.26 20.66 15.12
C SER A 404 -28.54 19.50 15.83
N PRO A 405 -27.87 19.76 16.97
CA PRO A 405 -27.19 18.73 17.74
C PRO A 405 -28.12 17.62 18.15
N LYS A 406 -27.73 16.36 17.90
CA LYS A 406 -28.44 15.16 18.29
C LYS A 406 -27.69 14.42 19.39
N LYS A 407 -28.45 13.70 20.25
CA LYS A 407 -27.93 12.73 21.19
C LYS A 407 -27.88 11.37 20.51
N VAL A 408 -26.68 10.81 20.34
CA VAL A 408 -26.48 9.59 19.55
C VAL A 408 -25.93 8.47 20.43
N ALA A 409 -26.66 7.35 20.51
CA ALA A 409 -26.16 6.13 21.15
C ALA A 409 -25.27 5.37 20.15
N ILE A 410 -24.07 4.98 20.58
CA ILE A 410 -23.16 4.14 19.80
C ILE A 410 -22.92 2.85 20.58
N ILE A 411 -23.28 1.72 19.99
CA ILE A 411 -23.21 0.40 20.63
C ILE A 411 -22.00 -0.37 20.09
N GLY A 412 -20.99 -0.55 20.95
CA GLY A 412 -19.70 -1.19 20.67
C GLY A 412 -18.54 -0.19 20.60
N GLY A 413 -17.55 -0.37 21.49
CA GLY A 413 -16.35 0.43 21.64
C GLY A 413 -15.15 -0.01 20.78
N GLY A 414 -15.41 -0.74 19.69
CA GLY A 414 -14.38 -1.05 18.69
C GLY A 414 -14.01 0.17 17.84
N ILE A 415 -13.08 0.00 16.89
CA ILE A 415 -12.60 1.09 16.01
C ILE A 415 -13.75 1.84 15.32
N GLY A 416 -14.77 1.11 14.82
CA GLY A 416 -15.93 1.72 14.17
C GLY A 416 -16.75 2.63 15.09
N GLY A 417 -16.96 2.20 16.33
CA GLY A 417 -17.69 3.00 17.33
C GLY A 417 -16.91 4.21 17.79
N MET A 418 -15.61 4.08 18.08
CA MET A 418 -14.73 5.19 18.43
C MET A 418 -14.64 6.23 17.30
N GLU A 419 -14.48 5.79 16.05
CA GLU A 419 -14.46 6.69 14.90
C GLU A 419 -15.79 7.45 14.75
N CYS A 420 -16.94 6.76 14.90
CA CYS A 420 -18.24 7.42 14.91
C CYS A 420 -18.33 8.49 16.00
N ALA A 421 -17.92 8.17 17.22
CA ALA A 421 -17.94 9.11 18.36
C ALA A 421 -17.13 10.36 18.06
N LEU A 422 -15.90 10.21 17.54
CA LEU A 422 -15.02 11.33 17.18
C LEU A 422 -15.60 12.19 16.05
N VAL A 423 -16.10 11.59 14.98
CA VAL A 423 -16.69 12.34 13.85
C VAL A 423 -17.96 13.09 14.29
N LEU A 424 -18.84 12.46 15.04
CA LEU A 424 -20.06 13.08 15.54
C LEU A 424 -19.76 14.23 16.50
N LYS A 425 -18.78 14.05 17.40
CA LYS A 425 -18.33 15.11 18.32
C LYS A 425 -17.79 16.32 17.54
N LYS A 426 -16.93 16.10 16.56
CA LYS A 426 -16.40 17.17 15.69
C LYS A 426 -17.49 17.90 14.92
N ARG A 427 -18.61 17.22 14.60
CA ARG A 427 -19.79 17.82 13.98
C ARG A 427 -20.72 18.53 14.98
N GLY A 428 -20.44 18.44 16.28
CA GLY A 428 -21.22 19.11 17.33
C GLY A 428 -22.39 18.29 17.89
N HIS A 429 -22.48 16.98 17.57
CA HIS A 429 -23.44 16.07 18.20
C HIS A 429 -22.97 15.63 19.58
N LYS A 430 -23.85 14.93 20.32
CA LYS A 430 -23.61 14.42 21.68
C LYS A 430 -23.57 12.88 21.65
N PRO A 431 -22.44 12.25 21.23
CA PRO A 431 -22.31 10.81 21.22
C PRO A 431 -22.17 10.26 22.65
N VAL A 432 -22.77 9.10 22.89
CA VAL A 432 -22.58 8.25 24.08
C VAL A 432 -22.21 6.86 23.62
N LEU A 433 -21.05 6.37 24.06
CA LEU A 433 -20.50 5.09 23.63
C LEU A 433 -20.77 4.02 24.69
N PHE A 434 -21.41 2.92 24.30
CA PHE A 434 -21.69 1.77 25.16
C PHE A 434 -20.74 0.62 24.79
N GLU A 435 -19.96 0.14 25.76
CA GLU A 435 -19.04 -0.97 25.59
C GLU A 435 -19.32 -2.06 26.62
N LYS A 436 -19.47 -3.30 26.17
CA LYS A 436 -19.80 -4.45 27.04
C LYS A 436 -18.67 -4.86 27.97
N THR A 437 -17.42 -4.54 27.61
CA THR A 437 -16.23 -4.84 28.39
C THR A 437 -15.76 -3.59 29.15
N ASN A 438 -14.66 -3.71 29.87
CA ASN A 438 -13.99 -2.58 30.54
C ASN A 438 -12.91 -1.92 29.67
N GLU A 439 -12.81 -2.27 28.38
CA GLU A 439 -11.74 -1.85 27.48
C GLU A 439 -12.25 -1.48 26.07
N LEU A 440 -11.71 -0.38 25.50
CA LEU A 440 -11.95 0.01 24.12
C LEU A 440 -11.00 -0.71 23.16
N GLY A 441 -11.45 -0.91 21.90
CA GLY A 441 -10.66 -1.49 20.82
C GLY A 441 -11.33 -2.69 20.14
N GLY A 442 -12.21 -3.41 20.86
CA GLY A 442 -12.96 -4.54 20.34
C GLY A 442 -12.04 -5.64 19.76
N LEU A 443 -12.43 -6.24 18.64
CA LEU A 443 -11.66 -7.31 17.99
C LEU A 443 -10.30 -6.84 17.46
N PHE A 444 -10.10 -5.53 17.28
CA PHE A 444 -8.81 -5.03 16.83
C PHE A 444 -7.71 -5.17 17.89
N LEU A 445 -8.06 -5.29 19.19
CA LEU A 445 -7.11 -5.69 20.24
C LEU A 445 -6.46 -7.05 19.95
N THR A 446 -7.27 -8.01 19.51
CA THR A 446 -6.75 -9.33 19.07
C THR A 446 -5.88 -9.21 17.84
N ALA A 447 -6.34 -8.46 16.81
CA ALA A 447 -5.61 -8.31 15.56
C ALA A 447 -4.26 -7.59 15.74
N SER A 448 -4.13 -6.68 16.72
CA SER A 448 -2.91 -5.94 17.01
C SER A 448 -1.93 -6.66 17.95
N ALA A 449 -2.31 -7.80 18.52
CA ALA A 449 -1.52 -8.45 19.59
C ALA A 449 -0.20 -9.06 19.11
N MET A 450 -0.07 -9.38 17.83
CA MET A 450 1.13 -9.98 17.24
C MET A 450 2.37 -9.09 17.40
N SER A 451 3.55 -9.70 17.43
CA SER A 451 4.82 -9.03 17.77
C SER A 451 5.19 -7.87 16.83
N PHE A 452 4.94 -8.03 15.52
CA PHE A 452 5.28 -7.06 14.46
C PHE A 452 4.16 -6.02 14.20
N LYS A 453 3.16 -5.92 15.09
CA LYS A 453 2.01 -5.01 14.93
C LYS A 453 2.08 -3.80 15.90
N GLU A 454 3.25 -3.28 16.11
CA GLU A 454 3.49 -2.12 16.98
C GLU A 454 2.63 -0.90 16.59
N ASN A 455 2.52 -0.60 15.31
CA ASN A 455 1.71 0.54 14.84
C ASN A 455 0.20 0.31 14.98
N ASP A 456 -0.27 -0.94 14.95
CA ASP A 456 -1.66 -1.26 15.26
C ASP A 456 -1.97 -1.03 16.74
N LYS A 457 -1.04 -1.36 17.65
CA LYS A 457 -1.13 -1.06 19.10
C LYS A 457 -1.12 0.46 19.34
N GLU A 458 -0.21 1.19 18.69
CA GLU A 458 -0.16 2.65 18.74
C GLU A 458 -1.46 3.30 18.26
N LEU A 459 -2.09 2.74 17.20
CA LEU A 459 -3.37 3.24 16.69
C LEU A 459 -4.49 3.09 17.73
N ILE A 460 -4.55 1.96 18.45
CA ILE A 460 -5.52 1.74 19.52
C ILE A 460 -5.32 2.78 20.63
N GLU A 461 -4.08 2.99 21.07
CA GLU A 461 -3.77 3.97 22.12
C GLU A 461 -4.07 5.39 21.65
N TRP A 462 -3.83 5.71 20.38
CA TRP A 462 -4.24 6.98 19.80
C TRP A 462 -5.77 7.18 19.90
N TYR A 463 -6.56 6.15 19.54
CA TYR A 463 -8.02 6.24 19.64
C TYR A 463 -8.49 6.42 21.10
N LYS A 464 -7.93 5.67 22.05
CA LYS A 464 -8.26 5.79 23.48
C LYS A 464 -7.97 7.20 23.98
N LYS A 465 -6.78 7.74 23.68
CA LYS A 465 -6.39 9.11 24.04
C LYS A 465 -7.30 10.17 23.41
N GLU A 466 -7.59 10.03 22.11
CA GLU A 466 -8.39 11.01 21.39
C GLU A 466 -9.85 11.03 21.86
N VAL A 467 -10.45 9.88 22.13
CA VAL A 467 -11.81 9.76 22.69
C VAL A 467 -11.88 10.39 24.08
N ALA A 468 -10.87 10.16 24.92
CA ALA A 468 -10.78 10.79 26.24
C ALA A 468 -10.58 12.31 26.13
N LYS A 469 -9.66 12.78 25.28
CA LYS A 469 -9.39 14.21 25.02
C LYS A 469 -10.64 14.97 24.55
N GLN A 470 -11.47 14.34 23.72
CA GLN A 470 -12.72 14.91 23.22
C GLN A 470 -13.87 14.86 24.27
N GLY A 471 -13.66 14.26 25.43
CA GLY A 471 -14.67 14.13 26.49
C GLY A 471 -15.90 13.35 26.03
N ILE A 472 -15.71 12.23 25.36
CA ILE A 472 -16.80 11.33 24.95
C ILE A 472 -17.33 10.60 26.19
N ASP A 473 -18.67 10.60 26.40
CA ASP A 473 -19.32 9.79 27.46
C ASP A 473 -19.23 8.31 27.08
N ILE A 474 -18.51 7.52 27.89
CA ILE A 474 -18.31 6.09 27.67
C ILE A 474 -18.96 5.31 28.81
N ARG A 475 -19.79 4.34 28.47
CA ARG A 475 -20.46 3.41 29.40
C ARG A 475 -19.82 2.03 29.26
N PHE A 476 -18.78 1.80 30.05
CA PHE A 476 -18.13 0.49 30.15
C PHE A 476 -19.02 -0.53 30.88
N ASN A 477 -18.70 -1.83 30.71
CA ASN A 477 -19.42 -2.95 31.31
C ASN A 477 -20.94 -2.87 31.06
N THR A 478 -21.34 -2.34 29.89
CA THR A 478 -22.73 -2.10 29.54
C THR A 478 -23.03 -2.79 28.20
N GLU A 479 -23.51 -4.01 28.28
CA GLU A 479 -23.95 -4.76 27.11
C GLU A 479 -25.38 -4.34 26.72
N VAL A 480 -25.54 -3.91 25.46
CA VAL A 480 -26.83 -3.56 24.89
C VAL A 480 -27.27 -4.70 23.97
N THR A 481 -28.23 -5.48 24.41
CA THR A 481 -28.85 -6.61 23.64
C THR A 481 -30.19 -6.24 23.03
N ASP A 482 -30.87 -5.21 23.58
CA ASP A 482 -32.14 -4.69 23.09
C ASP A 482 -32.08 -3.19 22.83
N LEU A 483 -32.34 -2.76 21.60
CA LEU A 483 -32.34 -1.35 21.19
C LEU A 483 -33.49 -0.56 21.80
N GLY A 484 -34.56 -1.23 22.27
CA GLY A 484 -35.66 -0.62 22.99
C GLY A 484 -35.24 0.06 24.31
N THR A 485 -34.08 -0.32 24.85
CA THR A 485 -33.50 0.30 26.05
C THR A 485 -32.84 1.67 25.76
N MET A 486 -32.62 2.01 24.48
CA MET A 486 -32.00 3.27 24.06
C MET A 486 -32.96 4.44 23.93
N ARG A 487 -33.99 4.47 24.79
CA ARG A 487 -34.95 5.59 24.84
C ARG A 487 -34.25 6.90 25.21
N GLY A 488 -34.62 7.99 24.53
CA GLY A 488 -34.07 9.31 24.77
C GLY A 488 -32.79 9.62 23.96
N PHE A 489 -32.43 8.76 23.01
CA PHE A 489 -31.47 9.05 21.95
C PHE A 489 -32.19 9.35 20.64
N ASP A 490 -31.70 10.33 19.89
CA ASP A 490 -32.26 10.74 18.60
C ASP A 490 -31.86 9.76 17.48
N GLU A 491 -30.67 9.19 17.59
CA GLU A 491 -30.12 8.21 16.63
C GLU A 491 -29.35 7.13 17.39
N ILE A 492 -29.32 5.92 16.80
CA ILE A 492 -28.58 4.76 17.32
C ILE A 492 -27.62 4.26 16.25
N ILE A 493 -26.37 4.07 16.60
CA ILE A 493 -25.36 3.44 15.73
C ILE A 493 -24.95 2.10 16.33
N VAL A 494 -25.18 1.01 15.59
CA VAL A 494 -24.76 -0.34 15.96
C VAL A 494 -23.38 -0.59 15.32
N ALA A 495 -22.37 -0.75 16.16
CA ALA A 495 -20.96 -0.98 15.82
C ALA A 495 -20.42 -2.26 16.50
N THR A 496 -21.27 -3.27 16.68
CA THR A 496 -21.01 -4.48 17.48
C THR A 496 -20.05 -5.50 16.82
N GLY A 497 -19.61 -5.21 15.60
CA GLY A 497 -18.57 -6.00 14.93
C GLY A 497 -19.02 -7.38 14.49
N SER A 498 -18.20 -8.39 14.77
CA SER A 498 -18.34 -9.75 14.25
C SER A 498 -17.89 -10.79 15.29
N VAL A 499 -18.27 -12.03 15.05
CA VAL A 499 -17.87 -13.20 15.83
C VAL A 499 -17.21 -14.25 14.94
N PRO A 500 -16.36 -15.14 15.49
CA PRO A 500 -15.79 -16.24 14.73
C PRO A 500 -16.87 -17.10 14.08
N ARG A 501 -16.64 -17.51 12.84
CA ARG A 501 -17.50 -18.53 12.18
C ARG A 501 -17.31 -19.86 12.87
N THR A 502 -18.37 -20.65 12.97
CA THR A 502 -18.32 -22.02 13.51
C THR A 502 -18.76 -23.03 12.46
N MET A 503 -18.28 -24.26 12.59
CA MET A 503 -18.66 -25.41 11.75
C MET A 503 -19.01 -26.64 12.64
N PRO A 504 -20.14 -26.59 13.35
CA PRO A 504 -20.51 -27.65 14.30
C PRO A 504 -20.80 -29.01 13.64
N MET A 505 -20.92 -29.04 12.29
CA MET A 505 -21.03 -30.29 11.52
C MET A 505 -19.70 -31.06 11.42
N ILE A 506 -18.56 -30.46 11.76
CA ILE A 506 -17.28 -31.13 11.81
C ILE A 506 -17.08 -31.69 13.21
N PRO A 507 -17.00 -33.05 13.38
CA PRO A 507 -16.75 -33.65 14.68
C PRO A 507 -15.48 -33.08 15.33
N GLY A 508 -15.56 -32.71 16.60
CA GLY A 508 -14.46 -32.14 17.36
C GLY A 508 -14.17 -30.64 17.10
N PHE A 509 -15.03 -29.93 16.34
CA PHE A 509 -14.84 -28.50 16.07
C PHE A 509 -14.77 -27.66 17.34
N GLU A 510 -15.46 -28.07 18.41
CA GLU A 510 -15.44 -27.39 19.71
C GLU A 510 -14.05 -27.41 20.39
N LYS A 511 -13.12 -28.26 19.93
CA LYS A 511 -11.72 -28.30 20.39
C LYS A 511 -10.87 -27.19 19.76
N THR A 512 -11.39 -26.46 18.77
CA THR A 512 -10.63 -25.37 18.13
C THR A 512 -10.46 -24.18 19.07
N MET A 513 -9.31 -23.54 18.98
CA MET A 513 -9.00 -22.29 19.67
C MET A 513 -9.27 -21.09 18.73
N SER A 514 -9.87 -20.02 19.23
CA SER A 514 -10.06 -18.77 18.50
C SER A 514 -8.77 -17.93 18.46
N PHE A 515 -8.70 -16.98 17.54
CA PHE A 515 -7.61 -15.98 17.52
C PHE A 515 -7.56 -15.14 18.81
N THR A 516 -8.71 -14.87 19.44
CA THR A 516 -8.73 -14.10 20.69
C THR A 516 -8.04 -14.87 21.81
N GLU A 517 -8.32 -16.16 21.92
CA GLU A 517 -7.67 -17.03 22.89
C GLU A 517 -6.16 -17.14 22.64
N LEU A 518 -5.75 -17.34 21.38
CA LEU A 518 -4.34 -17.44 21.00
C LEU A 518 -3.58 -16.13 21.24
N LEU A 519 -4.07 -15.01 20.70
CA LEU A 519 -3.30 -13.78 20.56
C LEU A 519 -3.51 -12.81 21.71
N LYS A 520 -4.76 -12.57 22.14
CA LYS A 520 -5.09 -11.59 23.19
C LYS A 520 -4.99 -12.23 24.58
N GLU A 521 -5.59 -13.41 24.77
CA GLU A 521 -5.59 -14.12 26.04
C GLU A 521 -4.31 -14.90 26.27
N LYS A 522 -3.49 -15.08 25.22
CA LYS A 522 -2.18 -15.76 25.25
C LYS A 522 -2.27 -17.18 25.84
N LYS A 523 -3.34 -17.91 25.49
CA LYS A 523 -3.44 -19.32 25.87
C LYS A 523 -2.25 -20.09 25.32
N GLU A 524 -1.65 -20.91 26.16
CA GLU A 524 -0.52 -21.74 25.78
C GLU A 524 -0.88 -22.70 24.64
N VAL A 525 0.01 -22.83 23.68
CA VAL A 525 -0.08 -23.78 22.58
C VAL A 525 1.18 -24.65 22.54
N GLY A 526 1.03 -25.87 22.08
CA GLY A 526 2.13 -26.79 21.84
C GLY A 526 3.06 -26.31 20.73
N ASP A 527 3.91 -27.18 20.25
CA ASP A 527 4.92 -26.89 19.24
C ASP A 527 4.29 -26.83 17.81
N LYS A 528 3.42 -27.80 17.50
CA LYS A 528 2.75 -27.92 16.20
C LYS A 528 1.35 -27.31 16.26
N VAL A 529 1.19 -26.10 15.68
CA VAL A 529 -0.07 -25.35 15.69
C VAL A 529 -0.68 -25.34 14.31
N LEU A 530 -1.84 -25.96 14.16
CA LEU A 530 -2.52 -26.03 12.87
C LEU A 530 -3.57 -24.93 12.75
N PHE A 531 -3.52 -24.22 11.61
CA PHE A 531 -4.52 -23.22 11.23
C PHE A 531 -5.53 -23.83 10.25
N PHE A 532 -6.79 -23.85 10.63
CA PHE A 532 -7.91 -24.22 9.76
C PHE A 532 -8.32 -23.00 8.95
N GLY A 533 -7.80 -22.87 7.75
CA GLY A 533 -7.93 -21.73 6.84
C GLY A 533 -6.62 -20.95 6.71
N GLY A 534 -6.24 -20.63 5.47
CA GLY A 534 -5.00 -19.90 5.09
C GLY A 534 -5.25 -18.44 4.70
N GLY A 535 -6.24 -17.79 5.32
CA GLY A 535 -6.49 -16.36 5.15
C GLY A 535 -5.40 -15.49 5.76
N GLN A 536 -5.51 -14.15 5.59
CA GLN A 536 -4.50 -13.21 6.07
C GLN A 536 -4.22 -13.36 7.58
N SER A 537 -5.26 -13.45 8.41
CA SER A 537 -5.10 -13.57 9.87
C SER A 537 -4.37 -14.84 10.27
N SER A 538 -4.64 -15.96 9.56
CA SER A 538 -3.93 -17.22 9.81
C SER A 538 -2.46 -17.15 9.42
N CYS A 539 -2.15 -16.60 8.25
CA CYS A 539 -0.77 -16.45 7.80
C CYS A 539 0.03 -15.47 8.69
N GLU A 540 -0.61 -14.37 9.14
CA GLU A 540 0.00 -13.44 10.09
C GLU A 540 0.28 -14.11 11.45
N ALA A 541 -0.68 -14.85 12.01
CA ALA A 541 -0.52 -15.55 13.28
C ALA A 541 0.49 -16.72 13.15
N ALA A 542 0.50 -17.43 12.02
CA ALA A 542 1.51 -18.44 11.73
C ALA A 542 2.92 -17.82 11.70
N TYR A 543 3.08 -16.68 11.05
CA TYR A 543 4.35 -15.95 11.03
C TYR A 543 4.78 -15.50 12.44
N ASP A 544 3.84 -15.00 13.25
CA ASP A 544 4.12 -14.64 14.65
C ASP A 544 4.57 -15.85 15.49
N LEU A 545 3.96 -17.01 15.28
CA LEU A 545 4.37 -18.27 15.94
C LEU A 545 5.75 -18.76 15.47
N ILE A 546 6.09 -18.58 14.17
CA ILE A 546 7.44 -18.88 13.67
C ILE A 546 8.48 -18.02 14.38
N LEU A 547 8.21 -16.72 14.57
CA LEU A 547 9.12 -15.82 15.30
C LEU A 547 9.29 -16.21 16.77
N GLN A 548 8.33 -16.99 17.33
CA GLN A 548 8.40 -17.57 18.68
C GLN A 548 9.04 -18.97 18.70
N GLY A 549 9.51 -19.48 17.55
CA GLY A 549 10.13 -20.80 17.43
C GLY A 549 9.16 -21.98 17.35
N LYS A 550 7.87 -21.73 17.07
CA LYS A 550 6.84 -22.75 16.86
C LYS A 550 6.77 -23.22 15.42
N HIS A 551 6.09 -24.33 15.18
CA HIS A 551 5.94 -24.98 13.88
C HIS A 551 4.47 -24.96 13.41
N PRO A 552 4.02 -23.87 12.74
CA PRO A 552 2.67 -23.78 12.22
C PRO A 552 2.45 -24.72 11.03
N ILE A 553 1.20 -25.15 10.87
CA ILE A 553 0.70 -25.95 9.73
C ILE A 553 -0.56 -25.25 9.21
N ILE A 554 -0.78 -25.21 7.89
CA ILE A 554 -1.95 -24.57 7.32
C ILE A 554 -2.75 -25.55 6.46
N VAL A 555 -4.07 -25.64 6.69
CA VAL A 555 -5.03 -26.35 5.84
C VAL A 555 -5.95 -25.32 5.22
N GLU A 556 -5.91 -25.17 3.89
CA GLU A 556 -6.65 -24.14 3.15
C GLU A 556 -7.52 -24.76 2.04
N TYR A 557 -8.79 -24.38 2.01
CA TYR A 557 -9.75 -24.83 1.00
C TYR A 557 -9.44 -24.25 -0.40
N ALA A 558 -8.95 -23.02 -0.47
CA ALA A 558 -8.56 -22.39 -1.72
C ALA A 558 -7.25 -22.95 -2.29
N GLY A 559 -6.98 -22.64 -3.55
CA GLY A 559 -5.75 -23.06 -4.24
C GLY A 559 -4.52 -22.17 -3.95
N ASP A 560 -4.63 -21.22 -3.04
CA ASP A 560 -3.52 -20.34 -2.67
C ASP A 560 -3.76 -19.72 -1.28
N LEU A 561 -2.70 -19.32 -0.61
CA LEU A 561 -2.78 -18.58 0.66
C LEU A 561 -3.25 -17.14 0.41
N VAL A 562 -4.00 -16.59 1.37
CA VAL A 562 -4.55 -15.23 1.30
C VAL A 562 -5.42 -14.99 0.05
N ALA A 563 -5.97 -16.04 -0.54
CA ALA A 563 -6.67 -16.00 -1.83
C ALA A 563 -7.99 -15.22 -1.81
N ALA A 564 -8.70 -15.24 -0.68
CA ALA A 564 -10.07 -14.71 -0.59
C ALA A 564 -10.16 -13.20 -0.34
N GLN A 565 -9.05 -12.48 -0.23
CA GLN A 565 -9.04 -11.10 0.28
C GLN A 565 -8.38 -10.13 -0.69
N ALA A 566 -9.02 -8.96 -0.88
CA ALA A 566 -8.45 -7.83 -1.59
C ALA A 566 -7.42 -7.11 -0.71
N THR A 567 -6.29 -7.73 -0.51
CA THR A 567 -5.14 -7.17 0.20
C THR A 567 -4.06 -6.81 -0.82
N CYS A 568 -3.30 -5.75 -0.56
CA CYS A 568 -2.19 -5.35 -1.43
C CYS A 568 -1.16 -6.47 -1.58
N LEU A 569 -0.66 -6.67 -2.79
CA LEU A 569 0.33 -7.71 -3.05
C LEU A 569 1.59 -7.57 -2.19
N ALA A 570 2.02 -6.36 -1.84
CA ALA A 570 3.14 -6.17 -0.92
C ALA A 570 2.96 -6.91 0.42
N ASN A 571 1.71 -6.99 0.91
CA ASN A 571 1.38 -7.74 2.13
C ASN A 571 1.26 -9.24 1.85
N THR A 572 0.55 -9.62 0.79
CA THR A 572 0.25 -11.04 0.53
C THR A 572 1.45 -11.80 -0.01
N SER A 573 2.31 -11.18 -0.84
CA SER A 573 3.56 -11.83 -1.30
C SER A 573 4.54 -12.03 -0.14
N PHE A 574 4.69 -11.05 0.76
CA PHE A 574 5.51 -11.25 1.95
C PHE A 574 5.08 -12.51 2.74
N LEU A 575 3.78 -12.63 3.02
CA LEU A 575 3.28 -13.76 3.80
C LEU A 575 3.49 -15.10 3.08
N ARG A 576 3.29 -15.16 1.75
CA ARG A 576 3.55 -16.37 0.95
C ARG A 576 5.03 -16.73 0.95
N ASP A 577 5.90 -15.74 0.66
CA ASP A 577 7.35 -15.95 0.63
C ASP A 577 7.86 -16.36 2.02
N ALA A 578 7.28 -15.82 3.12
CA ALA A 578 7.62 -16.22 4.48
C ALA A 578 7.21 -17.67 4.78
N MET A 579 5.99 -18.09 4.41
CA MET A 579 5.53 -19.48 4.58
C MET A 579 6.41 -20.46 3.78
N GLU A 580 6.76 -20.09 2.54
CA GLU A 580 7.67 -20.90 1.69
C GLU A 580 9.08 -20.97 2.28
N TYR A 581 9.65 -19.82 2.68
CA TYR A 581 10.99 -19.74 3.27
C TYR A 581 11.14 -20.59 4.53
N HIS A 582 10.15 -20.51 5.43
CA HIS A 582 10.13 -21.31 6.66
C HIS A 582 9.61 -22.75 6.45
N LYS A 583 9.34 -23.15 5.20
CA LYS A 583 8.88 -24.49 4.83
C LYS A 583 7.64 -24.93 5.62
N VAL A 584 6.69 -24.00 5.82
CA VAL A 584 5.45 -24.28 6.54
C VAL A 584 4.64 -25.33 5.78
N PRO A 585 4.30 -26.47 6.37
CA PRO A 585 3.43 -27.46 5.73
C PRO A 585 2.08 -26.82 5.40
N THR A 586 1.77 -26.75 4.09
CA THR A 586 0.56 -26.08 3.59
C THR A 586 -0.21 -27.04 2.70
N TYR A 587 -1.43 -27.39 3.11
CA TYR A 587 -2.34 -28.26 2.37
C TYR A 587 -3.40 -27.42 1.70
N LEU A 588 -3.18 -27.07 0.42
CA LEU A 588 -4.11 -26.32 -0.42
C LEU A 588 -5.20 -27.24 -1.00
N HIS A 589 -6.31 -26.66 -1.47
CA HIS A 589 -7.48 -27.39 -1.97
C HIS A 589 -7.95 -28.47 -1.00
N SER A 590 -7.80 -28.23 0.31
CA SER A 590 -8.00 -29.22 1.37
C SER A 590 -8.92 -28.69 2.46
N THR A 591 -9.62 -29.57 3.12
CA THR A 591 -10.48 -29.21 4.26
C THR A 591 -10.35 -30.21 5.39
N ILE A 592 -10.59 -29.76 6.63
CA ILE A 592 -10.66 -30.61 7.80
C ILE A 592 -12.03 -31.26 7.85
N THR A 593 -12.09 -32.58 8.06
CA THR A 593 -13.33 -33.36 8.18
C THR A 593 -13.60 -33.83 9.61
N GLU A 594 -12.56 -33.92 10.43
CA GLU A 594 -12.63 -34.29 11.86
C GLU A 594 -11.48 -33.70 12.64
N ILE A 595 -11.71 -33.33 13.89
CA ILE A 595 -10.69 -32.85 14.85
C ILE A 595 -10.71 -33.78 16.06
N HIS A 596 -9.57 -34.38 16.35
CA HIS A 596 -9.42 -35.33 17.44
C HIS A 596 -8.22 -35.01 18.33
N ASP A 597 -7.99 -35.76 19.37
CA ASP A 597 -6.83 -35.56 20.24
C ASP A 597 -5.54 -35.94 19.49
N GLY A 598 -4.61 -34.96 19.42
CA GLY A 598 -3.33 -35.09 18.74
C GLY A 598 -3.31 -34.84 17.24
N GLY A 599 -4.45 -34.41 16.62
CA GLY A 599 -4.44 -34.08 15.19
C GLY A 599 -5.79 -33.86 14.54
N VAL A 600 -5.78 -33.86 13.22
CA VAL A 600 -6.96 -33.69 12.38
C VAL A 600 -6.96 -34.64 11.19
N THR A 601 -8.15 -35.07 10.77
CA THR A 601 -8.35 -35.74 9.49
C THR A 601 -8.60 -34.70 8.40
N VAL A 602 -7.76 -34.68 7.39
CA VAL A 602 -7.81 -33.74 6.24
C VAL A 602 -8.28 -34.47 5.00
N LYS A 603 -9.22 -33.87 4.25
CA LYS A 603 -9.63 -34.31 2.92
C LYS A 603 -8.97 -33.45 1.86
N GLY A 604 -8.12 -34.06 1.04
CA GLY A 604 -7.40 -33.42 -0.05
C GLY A 604 -8.22 -33.24 -1.32
N GLN A 605 -7.61 -32.60 -2.32
CA GLN A 605 -8.22 -32.32 -3.64
C GLN A 605 -8.65 -33.59 -4.39
N ASP A 606 -7.91 -34.70 -4.22
CA ASP A 606 -8.23 -36.01 -4.82
C ASP A 606 -9.37 -36.74 -4.11
N GLY A 607 -9.96 -36.15 -3.07
CA GLY A 607 -11.04 -36.71 -2.28
C GLY A 607 -10.60 -37.69 -1.20
N LYS A 608 -9.30 -38.05 -1.13
CA LYS A 608 -8.75 -38.95 -0.12
C LYS A 608 -8.57 -38.21 1.21
N THR A 609 -8.69 -38.96 2.29
CA THR A 609 -8.41 -38.47 3.64
C THR A 609 -7.04 -38.93 4.13
N PHE A 610 -6.41 -38.10 4.93
CA PHE A 610 -5.14 -38.40 5.62
C PHE A 610 -5.07 -37.66 6.95
N GLU A 611 -4.20 -38.14 7.84
CA GLU A 611 -4.02 -37.58 9.16
C GLU A 611 -2.89 -36.55 9.18
N VAL A 612 -3.13 -35.44 9.91
CA VAL A 612 -2.13 -34.41 10.19
C VAL A 612 -2.02 -34.25 11.71
N ALA A 613 -0.86 -34.62 12.25
CA ALA A 613 -0.59 -34.51 13.70
C ALA A 613 -0.33 -33.03 14.08
N CYS A 614 -1.02 -32.56 15.10
CA CYS A 614 -0.83 -31.22 15.67
C CYS A 614 -1.24 -31.19 17.15
N ASP A 615 -0.70 -30.22 17.90
CA ASP A 615 -1.01 -30.04 19.32
C ASP A 615 -2.27 -29.19 19.53
N ASN A 616 -2.47 -28.19 18.66
CA ASN A 616 -3.62 -27.28 18.72
C ASN A 616 -4.15 -26.97 17.33
N VAL A 617 -5.45 -26.70 17.24
CA VAL A 617 -6.11 -26.26 16.02
C VAL A 617 -6.69 -24.86 16.22
N ILE A 618 -6.28 -23.91 15.39
CA ILE A 618 -6.78 -22.53 15.41
C ILE A 618 -7.87 -22.37 14.36
N ASN A 619 -9.01 -21.84 14.81
CA ASN A 619 -10.16 -21.53 13.95
C ASN A 619 -9.85 -20.29 13.06
N GLY A 620 -9.38 -20.52 11.86
CA GLY A 620 -9.04 -19.51 10.84
C GLY A 620 -10.03 -19.38 9.68
N ILE A 621 -11.25 -19.98 9.78
CA ILE A 621 -12.24 -20.00 8.70
C ILE A 621 -13.04 -18.68 8.55
N GLY A 622 -12.63 -17.64 9.27
CA GLY A 622 -13.18 -16.29 9.15
C GLY A 622 -14.23 -15.95 10.20
N PHE A 623 -14.96 -14.87 9.94
CA PHE A 623 -15.91 -14.24 10.85
C PHE A 623 -17.30 -14.11 10.20
N VAL A 624 -18.32 -13.88 11.04
CA VAL A 624 -19.68 -13.54 10.61
C VAL A 624 -20.14 -12.26 11.30
N PRO A 625 -20.93 -11.38 10.62
CA PRO A 625 -21.48 -10.18 11.23
C PRO A 625 -22.33 -10.49 12.47
N ALA A 626 -22.22 -9.67 13.51
CA ALA A 626 -22.96 -9.80 14.77
C ALA A 626 -23.72 -8.50 15.12
N PRO A 627 -24.72 -8.07 14.33
CA PRO A 627 -25.51 -6.89 14.63
C PRO A 627 -26.49 -7.15 15.77
N VAL A 628 -26.75 -6.10 16.58
CA VAL A 628 -27.85 -6.10 17.57
C VAL A 628 -29.06 -5.39 16.99
N GLY A 629 -30.25 -5.97 17.19
CA GLY A 629 -31.54 -5.42 16.76
C GLY A 629 -31.68 -5.26 15.23
N ASP A 630 -32.81 -4.70 14.80
CA ASP A 630 -33.10 -4.49 13.38
C ASP A 630 -32.69 -3.09 12.90
N LYS A 631 -32.50 -2.95 11.58
CA LYS A 631 -32.35 -1.63 10.95
C LYS A 631 -33.68 -0.87 11.05
N GLY A 632 -33.58 0.44 11.28
CA GLY A 632 -34.72 1.34 11.34
C GLY A 632 -34.37 2.74 10.84
N ARG A 633 -35.36 3.64 10.81
CA ARG A 633 -35.16 5.01 10.34
C ARG A 633 -34.08 5.75 11.13
N HIS A 634 -33.95 5.46 12.43
CA HIS A 634 -32.98 6.08 13.34
C HIS A 634 -31.94 5.07 13.85
N VAL A 635 -31.84 3.89 13.21
CA VAL A 635 -30.90 2.84 13.57
C VAL A 635 -29.97 2.58 12.39
N HIS A 636 -28.69 2.90 12.58
CA HIS A 636 -27.64 2.77 11.58
C HIS A 636 -26.70 1.63 11.98
N ARG A 637 -26.06 1.00 11.01
CA ARG A 637 -25.04 -0.03 11.25
C ARG A 637 -23.74 0.34 10.58
N VAL A 638 -22.61 0.14 11.28
CA VAL A 638 -21.26 0.42 10.78
C VAL A 638 -20.30 -0.73 11.08
N GLY A 639 -19.19 -0.79 10.36
CA GLY A 639 -18.16 -1.80 10.58
C GLY A 639 -18.57 -3.21 10.15
N ASP A 640 -18.00 -4.20 10.82
CA ASP A 640 -18.16 -5.62 10.46
C ASP A 640 -19.55 -6.19 10.80
N CYS A 641 -20.34 -5.53 11.63
CA CYS A 641 -21.73 -5.92 11.83
C CYS A 641 -22.62 -5.68 10.58
N VAL A 642 -22.11 -4.95 9.58
CA VAL A 642 -22.74 -4.80 8.26
C VAL A 642 -22.28 -5.89 7.31
N ALA A 643 -20.97 -6.03 7.19
CA ALA A 643 -20.28 -7.02 6.37
C ALA A 643 -18.80 -7.04 6.77
N ILE A 644 -18.24 -8.24 6.86
CA ILE A 644 -16.83 -8.44 7.18
C ILE A 644 -15.94 -7.67 6.19
N GLY A 645 -14.92 -6.99 6.71
CA GLY A 645 -14.03 -6.18 5.91
C GLY A 645 -12.66 -5.99 6.55
N ASN A 646 -12.12 -4.80 6.37
CA ASN A 646 -10.87 -4.34 6.96
C ASN A 646 -11.06 -2.93 7.55
N LEU A 647 -10.02 -2.34 8.13
CA LEU A 647 -10.11 -1.00 8.75
C LEU A 647 -10.64 0.07 7.78
N ARG A 648 -10.32 -0.01 6.48
CA ARG A 648 -10.88 0.92 5.49
C ARG A 648 -12.40 0.82 5.46
N THR A 649 -12.95 -0.36 5.34
CA THR A 649 -14.41 -0.55 5.27
C THR A 649 -15.09 -0.16 6.58
N VAL A 650 -14.45 -0.39 7.72
CA VAL A 650 -14.95 0.00 9.05
C VAL A 650 -15.01 1.52 9.18
N ILE A 651 -13.87 2.20 8.98
CA ILE A 651 -13.73 3.64 9.17
C ILE A 651 -14.55 4.43 8.13
N TRP A 652 -14.50 4.02 6.85
CA TRP A 652 -15.23 4.74 5.81
C TRP A 652 -16.75 4.60 5.97
N ARG A 653 -17.27 3.45 6.41
CA ARG A 653 -18.69 3.29 6.74
C ARG A 653 -19.10 4.17 7.92
N ALA A 654 -18.24 4.28 8.94
CA ALA A 654 -18.47 5.19 10.07
C ALA A 654 -18.65 6.64 9.59
N TRP A 655 -17.73 7.12 8.72
CA TRP A 655 -17.83 8.46 8.14
C TRP A 655 -19.06 8.62 7.26
N ASP A 656 -19.36 7.67 6.35
CA ASP A 656 -20.53 7.75 5.45
C ASP A 656 -21.86 7.83 6.23
N VAL A 657 -21.94 7.21 7.41
CA VAL A 657 -23.09 7.32 8.30
C VAL A 657 -23.09 8.64 9.07
N CYS A 658 -21.98 8.95 9.75
CA CYS A 658 -21.89 10.12 10.61
C CYS A 658 -22.00 11.44 9.86
N MET A 659 -21.59 11.50 8.60
CA MET A 659 -21.76 12.70 7.76
C MET A 659 -23.21 12.97 7.36
N LYS A 660 -24.12 12.02 7.51
CA LYS A 660 -25.56 12.15 7.20
C LYS A 660 -26.42 12.44 8.43
N ILE A 661 -25.97 12.12 9.62
CA ILE A 661 -26.64 12.44 10.89
C ILE A 661 -26.58 13.96 11.14
#